data_4bbfaf0de5d89467175ac935483cf336
#
_entry.id   4bbfaf0de5d89467175ac935483cf336
#
_cell.length_a   1.000
_cell.length_b   1.000
_cell.length_c   1.000
_cell.angle_alpha   90.00
_cell.angle_beta   90.00
_cell.angle_gamma   90.00
#
_symmetry.space_group_name_H-M   'P 1'
#
loop_
_entity.id
_entity.type
_entity.pdbx_description
1 polymer ?
#
loop_
_entity_poly.entity_id
_entity_poly.type
_entity_poly.pdbx_seq_one_letter_code
_entity_poly.pdbx_strand_id
1 'polypeptide(L)'
;MKKISIRLLIGLSLVICYFPVSNATTHTIASPDGKVIVTVSDDGGSAKYQVNLGDKIFIRESPLGLKLNFDDLTKGLTMKSCDMGKFEDDYFLKTTKQSHITVNATEAVCHFEKDGRRAMDIIFRVTNHDIAYRYKIFPKKVRGGETLAGVVESEVSGFVLPEGTTTFLCPQMMPMTGFARTAPSYETAYSLDDEMGKNGWGAGYTFPCLFKTPSGWVLISETGTDGNYVGCRLLNEGGASYRIGFPQPGEMNGVGSVTPAVSLPAATPWRTITIGETLAPIVETTIANDLVTPKYKASKEYTYGKGSWSWIIGMDPSCNFDEQKRYIDFSAAMGFRSVLVDALWDTQIGYEKMEELARYGKTKGVGLFLWYNSNGNWNDAPQGPRGKMDKSAPRRKEMAWMQKNGILGIKVDFFGGDKQAMMQLYEDILTDANDFGIQVIFHGCTLPRGWERMYPNFVAAEAVLASENLHFGQGACDAEAQNACIHPFIRNTVGSMDFGGSTLNKHYNKDNEHGTTRKTSDVFALATAVLFQSSVQHFALAPNNLEDAPEWAVRFMKDVPTLWDETRFIDGYPGKYCIMARRSGDKWYVAGVTSDATPMKYLSGKLKVGKNPVLKLDSFFDKGTKPAVFTDSDAIVIVGDAK
;
A
#
# COMPACT_ATOMS: atom_id res chain seq x y z
N MET A 1 -64.72 53.47 -52.44
CA MET A 1 -64.03 52.30 -51.88
C MET A 1 -62.75 52.75 -51.22
N LYS A 2 -62.74 52.89 -49.86
CA LYS A 2 -61.56 53.30 -49.06
C LYS A 2 -60.88 52.11 -48.59
N LYS A 3 -59.58 51.98 -48.94
CA LYS A 3 -58.69 50.93 -48.38
C LYS A 3 -58.20 51.35 -47.00
N ILE A 4 -58.47 50.53 -45.99
CA ILE A 4 -57.92 50.70 -44.61
C ILE A 4 -56.69 49.81 -44.52
N SER A 5 -55.51 50.41 -44.30
CA SER A 5 -54.25 49.65 -44.00
C SER A 5 -54.10 49.54 -42.50
N ILE A 6 -54.14 48.37 -41.99
CA ILE A 6 -53.80 48.06 -40.58
C ILE A 6 -52.28 47.79 -40.49
N ARG A 7 -51.57 48.65 -39.76
CA ARG A 7 -50.17 48.43 -39.40
C ARG A 7 -50.13 47.63 -38.07
N LEU A 8 -49.58 46.40 -38.12
CA LEU A 8 -49.36 45.60 -36.96
C LEU A 8 -47.99 46.00 -36.37
N LEU A 9 -47.97 46.55 -35.18
CA LEU A 9 -46.77 46.83 -34.40
C LEU A 9 -46.46 45.57 -33.59
N ILE A 10 -45.35 44.81 -33.96
CA ILE A 10 -44.83 43.74 -33.16
C ILE A 10 -43.83 44.38 -32.19
N GLY A 11 -44.21 44.49 -30.94
CA GLY A 11 -43.28 44.82 -29.84
C GLY A 11 -42.44 43.63 -29.43
N LEU A 12 -41.14 43.66 -29.73
CA LEU A 12 -40.14 42.64 -29.28
C LEU A 12 -39.73 43.04 -27.86
N SER A 13 -40.32 42.35 -26.85
CA SER A 13 -39.85 42.48 -25.45
C SER A 13 -38.60 41.63 -25.28
N LEU A 14 -37.44 42.25 -25.20
CA LEU A 14 -36.21 41.62 -24.81
C LEU A 14 -36.26 41.31 -23.30
N VAL A 15 -36.51 40.07 -22.93
CA VAL A 15 -36.33 39.61 -21.55
C VAL A 15 -34.83 39.39 -21.35
N ILE A 16 -34.14 40.35 -20.74
CA ILE A 16 -32.78 40.26 -20.27
C ILE A 16 -32.85 39.42 -19.00
N CYS A 17 -32.61 38.11 -19.10
CA CYS A 17 -32.34 37.25 -17.94
C CYS A 17 -30.97 37.66 -17.38
N TYR A 18 -30.98 38.46 -16.32
CA TYR A 18 -29.79 38.63 -15.47
C TYR A 18 -29.56 37.30 -14.73
N PHE A 19 -28.66 36.47 -15.24
CA PHE A 19 -28.03 35.43 -14.41
C PHE A 19 -27.02 36.16 -13.54
N PRO A 20 -27.15 36.11 -12.20
CA PRO A 20 -26.06 36.59 -11.35
C PRO A 20 -24.85 35.73 -11.65
N VAL A 21 -23.80 36.34 -12.19
CA VAL A 21 -22.46 35.72 -12.22
C VAL A 21 -22.05 35.68 -10.76
N SER A 22 -22.27 34.54 -10.13
CA SER A 22 -21.68 34.23 -8.83
C SER A 22 -20.16 34.14 -9.06
N ASN A 23 -19.42 35.12 -8.57
CA ASN A 23 -17.98 35.05 -8.57
C ASN A 23 -17.60 33.82 -7.73
N ALA A 24 -16.88 32.87 -8.33
CA ALA A 24 -16.37 31.69 -7.62
C ALA A 24 -15.52 32.15 -6.44
N THR A 25 -15.77 31.54 -5.27
CA THR A 25 -14.90 31.71 -4.11
C THR A 25 -13.70 30.82 -4.29
N THR A 26 -12.50 31.37 -4.15
CA THR A 26 -11.24 30.63 -4.32
C THR A 26 -10.35 30.85 -3.10
N HIS A 27 -9.80 29.78 -2.57
CA HIS A 27 -8.80 29.78 -1.50
C HIS A 27 -7.52 29.05 -1.93
N THR A 28 -6.40 29.56 -1.45
CA THR A 28 -5.07 28.97 -1.70
C THR A 28 -4.50 28.41 -0.40
N ILE A 29 -4.04 27.17 -0.44
CA ILE A 29 -3.41 26.46 0.67
C ILE A 29 -1.97 26.21 0.26
N ALA A 30 -1.02 26.85 0.96
CA ALA A 30 0.40 26.67 0.71
C ALA A 30 1.03 25.67 1.68
N SER A 31 1.99 24.87 1.21
CA SER A 31 2.84 24.06 2.07
C SER A 31 3.67 24.91 3.05
N PRO A 32 4.26 24.33 4.10
CA PRO A 32 5.09 25.07 5.04
C PRO A 32 6.27 25.82 4.39
N ASP A 33 6.86 25.28 3.32
CA ASP A 33 7.91 25.95 2.54
C ASP A 33 7.39 26.89 1.43
N GLY A 34 6.08 26.95 1.27
CA GLY A 34 5.40 27.82 0.29
C GLY A 34 5.47 27.36 -1.17
N LYS A 35 6.03 26.16 -1.47
CA LYS A 35 6.22 25.73 -2.86
C LYS A 35 5.05 24.91 -3.41
N VAL A 36 4.46 24.03 -2.59
CA VAL A 36 3.24 23.30 -2.98
C VAL A 36 2.06 24.23 -2.74
N ILE A 37 1.25 24.41 -3.77
CA ILE A 37 0.06 25.25 -3.73
C ILE A 37 -1.15 24.41 -4.15
N VAL A 38 -2.12 24.32 -3.26
CA VAL A 38 -3.44 23.74 -3.55
C VAL A 38 -4.43 24.89 -3.67
N THR A 39 -5.06 25.03 -4.83
CA THR A 39 -6.14 25.99 -5.05
C THR A 39 -7.48 25.26 -4.95
N VAL A 40 -8.38 25.74 -4.10
CA VAL A 40 -9.72 25.17 -3.89
C VAL A 40 -10.76 26.21 -4.29
N SER A 41 -11.80 25.83 -5.03
CA SER A 41 -12.84 26.70 -5.50
C SER A 41 -14.24 26.08 -5.46
N ASP A 42 -15.29 26.88 -5.51
CA ASP A 42 -16.70 26.50 -5.68
C ASP A 42 -17.28 26.88 -7.06
N ASP A 43 -16.41 26.99 -8.06
CA ASP A 43 -16.80 27.44 -9.40
C ASP A 43 -17.93 26.58 -10.00
N GLY A 44 -18.97 27.31 -10.49
CA GLY A 44 -20.17 26.67 -11.02
C GLY A 44 -21.02 25.93 -9.98
N GLY A 45 -20.81 26.20 -8.68
CA GLY A 45 -21.51 25.52 -7.57
C GLY A 45 -21.01 24.11 -7.30
N SER A 46 -19.81 23.78 -7.74
CA SER A 46 -19.15 22.50 -7.52
C SER A 46 -17.76 22.70 -6.88
N ALA A 47 -17.44 21.92 -5.88
CA ALA A 47 -16.10 21.98 -5.27
C ALA A 47 -15.06 21.43 -6.25
N LYS A 48 -13.95 22.15 -6.41
CA LYS A 48 -12.83 21.79 -7.28
C LYS A 48 -11.49 22.07 -6.60
N TYR A 49 -10.45 21.43 -7.06
CA TYR A 49 -9.08 21.71 -6.61
C TYR A 49 -8.07 21.59 -7.74
N GLN A 50 -6.90 22.19 -7.56
CA GLN A 50 -5.72 22.09 -8.43
C GLN A 50 -4.48 22.02 -7.56
N VAL A 51 -3.42 21.33 -8.03
CA VAL A 51 -2.14 21.21 -7.32
C VAL A 51 -0.98 21.67 -8.19
N ASN A 52 -0.20 22.61 -7.65
CA ASN A 52 1.02 23.11 -8.27
C ASN A 52 2.23 22.91 -7.34
N LEU A 53 3.41 22.74 -7.93
CA LEU A 53 4.71 22.87 -7.26
C LEU A 53 5.49 24.00 -7.96
N GLY A 54 5.63 25.13 -7.30
CA GLY A 54 6.07 26.36 -7.94
C GLY A 54 5.12 26.77 -9.07
N ASP A 55 5.66 26.97 -10.25
CA ASP A 55 4.91 27.29 -11.48
C ASP A 55 4.43 26.06 -12.27
N LYS A 56 4.77 24.85 -11.82
CA LYS A 56 4.45 23.60 -12.51
C LYS A 56 3.15 22.98 -12.00
N ILE A 57 2.26 22.62 -12.92
CA ILE A 57 1.00 21.91 -12.60
C ILE A 57 1.28 20.42 -12.51
N PHE A 58 0.89 19.81 -11.37
CA PHE A 58 0.92 18.37 -11.14
C PHE A 58 -0.46 17.71 -11.23
N ILE A 59 -1.50 18.38 -10.70
CA ILE A 59 -2.91 18.02 -10.88
C ILE A 59 -3.64 19.25 -11.41
N ARG A 60 -4.28 19.11 -12.55
CA ARG A 60 -5.12 20.15 -13.14
C ARG A 60 -6.42 20.29 -12.37
N GLU A 61 -7.21 21.32 -12.66
CA GLU A 61 -8.51 21.49 -12.03
C GLU A 61 -9.32 20.19 -12.06
N SER A 62 -9.67 19.68 -10.88
CA SER A 62 -10.26 18.38 -10.64
C SER A 62 -11.46 18.49 -9.73
N PRO A 63 -12.55 17.74 -9.95
CA PRO A 63 -13.75 17.79 -9.15
C PRO A 63 -13.57 17.17 -7.78
N LEU A 64 -14.36 17.68 -6.80
CA LEU A 64 -14.52 17.14 -5.45
C LEU A 64 -16.02 17.02 -5.13
N GLY A 65 -16.39 16.07 -4.29
CA GLY A 65 -17.74 15.92 -3.77
C GLY A 65 -18.20 14.47 -3.64
N LEU A 66 -19.33 14.33 -3.00
CA LEU A 66 -19.97 13.05 -2.68
C LEU A 66 -21.44 13.08 -3.09
N LYS A 67 -21.96 11.94 -3.51
CA LYS A 67 -23.41 11.73 -3.62
C LYS A 67 -23.85 10.81 -2.50
N LEU A 68 -24.81 11.26 -1.72
CA LEU A 68 -25.39 10.53 -0.60
C LEU A 68 -26.83 10.10 -0.95
N ASN A 69 -27.31 9.05 -0.29
CA ASN A 69 -28.71 8.61 -0.47
C ASN A 69 -29.75 9.65 -0.05
N PHE A 70 -29.36 10.72 0.64
CA PHE A 70 -30.26 11.80 1.10
C PHE A 70 -29.86 13.19 0.59
N ASP A 71 -28.70 13.34 -0.07
CA ASP A 71 -28.23 14.62 -0.62
C ASP A 71 -27.15 14.43 -1.71
N ASP A 72 -27.13 15.34 -2.67
CA ASP A 72 -26.11 15.38 -3.72
C ASP A 72 -25.12 16.52 -3.43
N LEU A 73 -23.97 16.20 -2.85
CA LEU A 73 -22.90 17.16 -2.50
C LEU A 73 -21.87 17.32 -3.63
N THR A 74 -22.27 17.12 -4.88
CA THR A 74 -21.44 17.36 -6.06
C THR A 74 -21.79 18.67 -6.76
N LYS A 75 -22.92 19.30 -6.38
CA LYS A 75 -23.46 20.53 -7.01
C LYS A 75 -24.31 21.34 -6.05
N GLY A 76 -24.51 22.59 -6.40
CA GLY A 76 -25.27 23.56 -5.59
C GLY A 76 -24.56 23.92 -4.30
N LEU A 77 -23.23 23.84 -4.31
CA LEU A 77 -22.37 24.14 -3.17
C LEU A 77 -21.90 25.59 -3.20
N THR A 78 -21.70 26.16 -2.03
CA THR A 78 -21.04 27.46 -1.84
C THR A 78 -19.99 27.32 -0.75
N MET A 79 -18.76 27.67 -1.04
CA MET A 79 -17.68 27.70 -0.06
C MET A 79 -17.80 28.98 0.77
N LYS A 80 -18.11 28.85 2.06
CA LYS A 80 -18.32 29.99 2.97
C LYS A 80 -17.02 30.53 3.55
N SER A 81 -16.13 29.66 3.92
CA SER A 81 -14.83 29.98 4.48
C SER A 81 -13.88 28.80 4.31
N CYS A 82 -12.60 29.08 4.49
CA CYS A 82 -11.57 28.06 4.60
C CYS A 82 -10.68 28.45 5.79
N ASP A 83 -10.81 27.70 6.89
CA ASP A 83 -10.08 27.95 8.12
C ASP A 83 -8.68 27.34 8.00
N MET A 84 -7.66 28.18 8.12
CA MET A 84 -6.26 27.77 7.98
C MET A 84 -5.63 27.51 9.34
N GLY A 85 -4.88 26.43 9.45
CA GLY A 85 -4.15 26.05 10.66
C GLY A 85 -2.84 25.33 10.34
N LYS A 86 -2.20 24.86 11.39
CA LYS A 86 -1.04 23.96 11.29
C LYS A 86 -1.44 22.59 11.80
N PHE A 87 -0.90 21.56 11.18
CA PHE A 87 -0.90 20.20 11.71
C PHE A 87 0.53 19.77 11.92
N GLU A 88 0.85 19.44 13.15
CA GLU A 88 2.16 18.97 13.59
C GLU A 88 1.97 17.64 14.30
N ASP A 89 2.80 16.65 14.03
CA ASP A 89 2.83 15.37 14.71
C ASP A 89 4.27 14.88 14.80
N ASP A 90 4.60 14.19 15.90
CA ASP A 90 5.90 13.60 16.14
C ASP A 90 5.69 12.22 16.76
N TYR A 91 6.08 11.17 16.04
CA TYR A 91 5.81 9.82 16.49
C TYR A 91 6.90 8.84 16.11
N PHE A 92 6.97 7.74 16.88
CA PHE A 92 7.84 6.61 16.63
C PHE A 92 7.03 5.43 16.08
N LEU A 93 7.49 4.86 14.96
CA LEU A 93 6.90 3.71 14.31
C LEU A 93 7.99 2.83 13.67
N LYS A 94 8.59 1.96 14.48
CA LYS A 94 9.74 1.13 14.06
C LYS A 94 9.42 0.07 13.00
N THR A 95 8.15 -0.14 12.68
CA THR A 95 7.70 -1.17 11.74
C THR A 95 7.63 -0.73 10.28
N THR A 96 7.98 0.53 10.00
CA THR A 96 7.96 1.11 8.66
C THR A 96 9.38 1.45 8.18
N LYS A 97 9.47 2.12 7.03
CA LYS A 97 10.74 2.52 6.39
C LYS A 97 11.51 3.62 7.13
N GLN A 98 10.91 4.24 8.15
CA GLN A 98 11.51 5.29 8.97
C GLN A 98 10.95 5.19 10.39
N SER A 99 11.84 5.09 11.41
CA SER A 99 11.40 4.80 12.78
C SER A 99 10.96 6.03 13.57
N HIS A 100 11.46 7.21 13.24
CA HIS A 100 11.05 8.48 13.85
C HIS A 100 10.55 9.42 12.76
N ILE A 101 9.32 9.89 12.88
CA ILE A 101 8.65 10.68 11.87
C ILE A 101 8.14 11.97 12.50
N THR A 102 8.54 13.10 11.93
CA THR A 102 8.06 14.44 12.29
C THR A 102 7.26 14.98 11.12
N VAL A 103 5.98 15.25 11.34
CA VAL A 103 5.06 15.80 10.34
C VAL A 103 4.88 17.27 10.57
N ASN A 104 5.02 18.07 9.52
CA ASN A 104 4.68 19.48 9.49
C ASN A 104 3.85 19.76 8.24
N ALA A 105 2.60 20.14 8.44
CA ALA A 105 1.66 20.39 7.36
C ALA A 105 0.84 21.66 7.62
N THR A 106 0.43 22.32 6.57
CA THR A 106 -0.67 23.28 6.59
C THR A 106 -1.97 22.49 6.58
N GLU A 107 -2.84 22.71 7.56
CA GLU A 107 -4.21 22.18 7.56
C GLU A 107 -5.19 23.27 7.13
N ALA A 108 -6.12 22.89 6.26
CA ALA A 108 -7.20 23.80 5.84
C ALA A 108 -8.54 23.07 5.93
N VAL A 109 -9.53 23.70 6.56
CA VAL A 109 -10.89 23.19 6.65
C VAL A 109 -11.80 24.10 5.85
N CYS A 110 -12.14 23.70 4.64
CA CYS A 110 -13.00 24.46 3.73
C CYS A 110 -14.46 24.05 3.96
N HIS A 111 -15.28 25.00 4.39
CA HIS A 111 -16.68 24.82 4.77
C HIS A 111 -17.62 25.05 3.60
N PHE A 112 -18.32 24.00 3.20
CA PHE A 112 -19.29 24.06 2.11
C PHE A 112 -20.72 24.03 2.63
N GLU A 113 -21.50 24.99 2.18
CA GLU A 113 -22.94 25.05 2.41
C GLU A 113 -23.71 24.63 1.17
N LYS A 114 -24.90 24.07 1.42
CA LYS A 114 -25.92 23.78 0.44
C LYS A 114 -27.29 24.10 1.04
N ASP A 115 -28.15 24.81 0.29
CA ASP A 115 -29.48 25.19 0.75
C ASP A 115 -29.46 25.93 2.12
N GLY A 116 -28.46 26.78 2.36
CA GLY A 116 -28.31 27.57 3.59
C GLY A 116 -27.85 26.77 4.82
N ARG A 117 -27.41 25.53 4.68
CA ARG A 117 -26.86 24.68 5.77
C ARG A 117 -25.42 24.25 5.50
N ARG A 118 -24.63 24.05 6.54
CA ARG A 118 -23.35 23.37 6.44
C ARG A 118 -23.60 21.92 6.00
N ALA A 119 -23.14 21.58 4.81
CA ALA A 119 -23.41 20.28 4.19
C ALA A 119 -22.22 19.33 4.31
N MET A 120 -21.03 19.85 4.03
CA MET A 120 -19.76 19.11 4.21
C MET A 120 -18.61 20.10 4.47
N ASP A 121 -17.55 19.57 5.08
CA ASP A 121 -16.22 20.19 5.03
C ASP A 121 -15.31 19.37 4.16
N ILE A 122 -14.38 20.01 3.47
CA ILE A 122 -13.24 19.36 2.84
C ILE A 122 -12.01 19.76 3.65
N ILE A 123 -11.37 18.78 4.26
CA ILE A 123 -10.21 18.95 5.12
C ILE A 123 -8.98 18.61 4.29
N PHE A 124 -8.08 19.56 4.11
CA PHE A 124 -6.79 19.36 3.45
C PHE A 124 -5.66 19.35 4.47
N ARG A 125 -4.64 18.54 4.23
CA ARG A 125 -3.30 18.61 4.84
C ARG A 125 -2.27 18.64 3.74
N VAL A 126 -1.41 19.64 3.77
CA VAL A 126 -0.41 19.89 2.72
C VAL A 126 0.96 20.00 3.37
N THR A 127 1.83 19.04 3.09
CA THR A 127 3.27 19.07 3.43
C THR A 127 4.07 19.62 2.23
N ASN A 128 5.39 19.60 2.30
CA ASN A 128 6.24 20.08 1.20
C ASN A 128 6.19 19.20 -0.06
N HIS A 129 5.61 17.99 0.04
CA HIS A 129 5.51 17.04 -1.07
C HIS A 129 4.19 16.26 -1.11
N ASP A 130 3.45 16.23 0.01
CA ASP A 130 2.24 15.44 0.13
C ASP A 130 1.01 16.35 0.27
N ILE A 131 -0.04 15.97 -0.40
CA ILE A 131 -1.36 16.56 -0.30
C ILE A 131 -2.33 15.47 0.10
N ALA A 132 -3.11 15.69 1.14
CA ALA A 132 -4.19 14.81 1.51
C ALA A 132 -5.49 15.59 1.67
N TYR A 133 -6.60 14.97 1.31
CA TYR A 133 -7.91 15.51 1.61
C TYR A 133 -8.90 14.42 2.00
N ARG A 134 -9.91 14.82 2.79
CA ARG A 134 -11.06 13.98 3.13
C ARG A 134 -12.30 14.82 3.34
N TYR A 135 -13.44 14.20 3.27
CA TYR A 135 -14.73 14.84 3.52
C TYR A 135 -15.17 14.59 4.95
N LYS A 136 -15.76 15.63 5.58
CA LYS A 136 -16.57 15.50 6.77
C LYS A 136 -18.01 15.83 6.41
N ILE A 137 -18.90 14.86 6.59
CA ILE A 137 -20.31 14.90 6.18
C ILE A 137 -21.17 15.20 7.40
N PHE A 138 -22.13 16.11 7.25
CA PHE A 138 -23.01 16.52 8.34
C PHE A 138 -24.44 16.00 8.16
N PRO A 139 -25.18 15.81 9.26
CA PRO A 139 -26.61 15.48 9.22
C PRO A 139 -27.41 16.52 8.45
N LYS A 140 -28.50 16.08 7.82
CA LYS A 140 -29.50 16.93 7.16
C LYS A 140 -30.79 16.91 7.96
N LYS A 141 -31.38 18.09 8.25
CA LYS A 141 -32.73 18.18 8.81
C LYS A 141 -33.74 17.68 7.80
N VAL A 142 -34.59 16.80 8.22
CA VAL A 142 -35.69 16.21 7.45
C VAL A 142 -36.98 16.27 8.28
N ARG A 143 -38.12 15.98 7.65
CA ARG A 143 -39.38 15.92 8.40
C ARG A 143 -39.31 14.81 9.45
N GLY A 144 -39.35 15.21 10.72
CA GLY A 144 -39.28 14.27 11.84
C GLY A 144 -37.92 14.18 12.55
N GLY A 145 -36.91 14.97 12.17
CA GLY A 145 -35.62 14.96 12.87
C GLY A 145 -34.42 15.28 11.99
N GLU A 146 -33.34 14.53 12.18
CA GLU A 146 -32.12 14.62 11.39
C GLU A 146 -31.72 13.26 10.81
N THR A 147 -31.04 13.24 9.66
CA THR A 147 -30.42 12.03 9.13
C THR A 147 -29.14 11.75 9.92
N LEU A 148 -29.17 10.73 10.78
CA LEU A 148 -28.03 10.33 11.60
C LEU A 148 -27.24 9.17 11.03
N ALA A 149 -27.69 8.63 9.89
CA ALA A 149 -27.00 7.62 9.11
C ALA A 149 -27.16 7.90 7.62
N GLY A 150 -26.18 7.55 6.83
CA GLY A 150 -26.19 7.75 5.39
C GLY A 150 -25.42 6.69 4.65
N VAL A 151 -25.70 6.60 3.35
CA VAL A 151 -24.95 5.79 2.40
C VAL A 151 -24.26 6.74 1.42
N VAL A 152 -22.96 6.57 1.23
CA VAL A 152 -22.23 7.30 0.19
C VAL A 152 -22.38 6.52 -1.11
N GLU A 153 -23.27 6.98 -1.99
CA GLU A 153 -23.57 6.29 -3.25
C GLU A 153 -22.43 6.38 -4.27
N SER A 154 -21.72 7.52 -4.28
CA SER A 154 -20.53 7.73 -5.13
C SER A 154 -19.67 8.87 -4.61
N GLU A 155 -18.41 8.87 -5.05
CA GLU A 155 -17.44 9.94 -4.83
C GLU A 155 -16.93 10.41 -6.19
N VAL A 156 -17.03 11.74 -6.44
CA VAL A 156 -16.57 12.33 -7.69
C VAL A 156 -15.15 12.89 -7.59
N SER A 157 -14.45 12.62 -6.47
CA SER A 157 -13.05 13.01 -6.32
C SER A 157 -12.23 12.59 -7.54
N GLY A 158 -11.78 13.59 -8.30
CA GLY A 158 -11.09 13.42 -9.56
C GLY A 158 -9.61 13.77 -9.45
N PHE A 159 -8.87 13.28 -10.43
CA PHE A 159 -7.44 13.54 -10.63
C PHE A 159 -7.20 13.74 -12.11
N VAL A 160 -7.23 14.99 -12.55
CA VAL A 160 -7.00 15.36 -13.95
C VAL A 160 -5.50 15.64 -14.12
N LEU A 161 -4.82 14.78 -14.85
CA LEU A 161 -3.38 14.86 -15.06
C LEU A 161 -3.02 15.74 -16.27
N PRO A 162 -1.82 16.34 -16.31
CA PRO A 162 -1.32 17.04 -17.49
C PRO A 162 -1.21 16.13 -18.72
N GLU A 163 -1.36 16.69 -19.91
CA GLU A 163 -1.12 15.97 -21.18
C GLU A 163 0.34 15.48 -21.25
N GLY A 164 0.57 14.38 -21.92
CA GLY A 164 1.89 13.75 -22.02
C GLY A 164 2.31 12.95 -20.78
N THR A 165 1.39 12.74 -19.82
CA THR A 165 1.62 11.86 -18.66
C THR A 165 1.64 10.40 -19.10
N THR A 166 2.60 9.62 -18.56
CA THR A 166 2.63 8.16 -18.65
C THR A 166 2.32 7.52 -17.29
N THR A 167 1.96 6.24 -17.32
CA THR A 167 1.38 5.56 -16.16
C THR A 167 2.13 4.29 -15.79
N PHE A 168 2.13 3.99 -14.48
CA PHE A 168 2.68 2.77 -13.88
C PHE A 168 1.59 2.20 -12.96
N LEU A 169 0.67 1.40 -13.50
CA LEU A 169 -0.58 1.05 -12.86
C LEU A 169 -0.78 -0.45 -12.81
N CYS A 170 -1.35 -0.94 -11.70
CA CYS A 170 -1.76 -2.33 -11.55
C CYS A 170 -3.26 -2.45 -11.87
N PRO A 171 -3.66 -3.19 -12.93
CA PRO A 171 -5.07 -3.32 -13.29
C PRO A 171 -5.86 -4.07 -12.22
N GLN A 172 -7.07 -3.60 -11.96
CA GLN A 172 -8.02 -4.26 -11.07
C GLN A 172 -8.48 -5.57 -11.69
N MET A 173 -8.30 -6.69 -10.99
CA MET A 173 -8.83 -7.98 -11.39
C MET A 173 -10.35 -8.05 -11.30
N MET A 174 -10.96 -8.91 -12.11
CA MET A 174 -12.37 -9.25 -11.97
C MET A 174 -12.59 -10.05 -10.67
N PRO A 175 -13.64 -9.75 -9.91
CA PRO A 175 -13.90 -10.43 -8.66
C PRO A 175 -14.25 -11.92 -8.88
N MET A 176 -13.96 -12.74 -7.89
CA MET A 176 -14.30 -14.16 -7.87
C MET A 176 -13.74 -14.97 -9.05
N THR A 177 -12.57 -14.58 -9.54
CA THR A 177 -11.81 -15.28 -10.60
C THR A 177 -10.54 -15.93 -10.04
N GLY A 178 -9.74 -16.57 -10.89
CA GLY A 178 -8.48 -17.21 -10.48
C GLY A 178 -8.67 -18.53 -9.74
N PHE A 179 -7.64 -18.94 -9.03
CA PHE A 179 -7.63 -20.18 -8.27
C PHE A 179 -8.74 -20.18 -7.22
N ALA A 180 -9.61 -21.20 -7.26
CA ALA A 180 -10.69 -21.40 -6.27
C ALA A 180 -11.46 -20.11 -5.92
N ARG A 181 -11.63 -19.20 -6.91
CA ARG A 181 -12.33 -17.92 -6.76
C ARG A 181 -11.65 -16.95 -5.77
N THR A 182 -10.36 -17.12 -5.55
CA THR A 182 -9.58 -16.33 -4.59
C THR A 182 -8.89 -15.12 -5.20
N ALA A 183 -9.10 -14.84 -6.50
CA ALA A 183 -8.36 -13.79 -7.18
C ALA A 183 -8.50 -12.45 -6.47
N PRO A 184 -7.46 -12.02 -5.75
CA PRO A 184 -7.42 -10.71 -5.13
C PRO A 184 -7.07 -9.66 -6.18
N SER A 185 -7.51 -8.45 -5.95
CA SER A 185 -7.36 -7.36 -6.90
C SER A 185 -5.92 -6.91 -7.12
N TYR A 186 -5.01 -7.21 -6.19
CA TYR A 186 -3.69 -6.55 -6.07
C TYR A 186 -2.52 -7.39 -6.56
N GLU A 187 -2.75 -8.63 -7.01
CA GLU A 187 -1.69 -9.58 -7.37
C GLU A 187 -1.53 -9.71 -8.89
N THR A 188 -1.35 -8.59 -9.58
CA THR A 188 -1.05 -8.58 -11.00
C THR A 188 0.16 -7.71 -11.33
N ALA A 189 0.68 -7.87 -12.56
CA ALA A 189 1.80 -7.08 -13.03
C ALA A 189 1.38 -5.63 -13.32
N TYR A 190 2.28 -4.70 -13.01
CA TYR A 190 2.12 -3.29 -13.37
C TYR A 190 2.37 -3.06 -14.86
N SER A 191 1.59 -2.15 -15.47
CA SER A 191 1.98 -1.52 -16.75
C SER A 191 3.15 -0.55 -16.52
N LEU A 192 3.98 -0.35 -17.53
CA LEU A 192 5.17 0.50 -17.44
C LEU A 192 5.19 1.54 -18.56
N ASP A 193 5.33 2.81 -18.22
CA ASP A 193 5.34 3.93 -19.18
C ASP A 193 4.17 3.89 -20.16
N ASP A 194 3.01 3.42 -19.71
CA ASP A 194 1.83 3.25 -20.56
C ASP A 194 1.08 4.57 -20.76
N GLU A 195 0.37 4.71 -21.85
CA GLU A 195 -0.43 5.90 -22.15
C GLU A 195 -1.64 5.99 -21.22
N MET A 196 -2.05 7.23 -20.90
CA MET A 196 -3.32 7.48 -20.21
C MET A 196 -4.52 7.09 -21.10
N GLY A 197 -5.72 7.03 -20.49
CA GLY A 197 -6.97 6.78 -21.21
C GLY A 197 -7.43 5.33 -21.22
N LYS A 198 -6.63 4.43 -20.64
CA LYS A 198 -7.01 3.03 -20.40
C LYS A 198 -7.68 2.90 -19.03
N ASN A 199 -8.54 1.91 -18.89
CA ASN A 199 -9.24 1.60 -17.62
C ASN A 199 -8.91 0.18 -17.13
N GLY A 200 -7.63 -0.19 -17.18
CA GLY A 200 -7.16 -1.54 -16.87
C GLY A 200 -7.88 -2.59 -17.70
N TRP A 201 -8.41 -3.59 -17.03
CA TRP A 201 -9.24 -4.63 -17.67
C TRP A 201 -10.75 -4.29 -17.65
N GLY A 202 -11.09 -3.01 -17.63
CA GLY A 202 -12.46 -2.49 -17.57
C GLY A 202 -12.94 -2.10 -16.17
N ALA A 203 -12.19 -2.43 -15.13
CA ALA A 203 -12.54 -2.14 -13.73
C ALA A 203 -11.62 -1.11 -13.06
N GLY A 204 -10.71 -0.48 -13.80
CA GLY A 204 -9.76 0.49 -13.26
C GLY A 204 -8.49 -0.15 -12.71
N TYR A 205 -7.93 0.52 -11.71
CA TYR A 205 -6.60 0.21 -11.16
C TYR A 205 -6.63 0.18 -9.64
N THR A 206 -5.85 -0.73 -9.06
CA THR A 206 -5.64 -0.80 -7.61
C THR A 206 -4.71 0.32 -7.14
N PHE A 207 -4.90 0.80 -5.92
CA PHE A 207 -3.93 1.69 -5.29
C PHE A 207 -2.68 0.93 -4.80
N PRO A 208 -1.51 1.63 -4.71
CA PRO A 208 -1.23 3.00 -5.17
C PRO A 208 -1.03 3.07 -6.68
N CYS A 209 -1.25 4.25 -7.25
CA CYS A 209 -1.13 4.52 -8.68
C CYS A 209 -0.04 5.57 -8.93
N LEU A 210 0.98 5.24 -9.70
CA LEU A 210 2.09 6.14 -10.02
C LEU A 210 1.97 6.68 -11.45
N PHE A 211 2.23 7.98 -11.60
CA PHE A 211 2.18 8.71 -12.85
C PHE A 211 3.46 9.52 -13.04
N LYS A 212 3.95 9.57 -14.28
CA LYS A 212 5.04 10.44 -14.70
C LYS A 212 4.49 11.54 -15.58
N THR A 213 4.35 12.73 -15.05
CA THR A 213 3.90 13.92 -15.77
C THR A 213 5.09 14.65 -16.41
N PRO A 214 4.87 15.59 -17.33
CA PRO A 214 5.94 16.48 -17.81
C PRO A 214 6.61 17.30 -16.70
N SER A 215 5.91 17.54 -15.59
CA SER A 215 6.41 18.30 -14.43
C SER A 215 7.19 17.45 -13.43
N GLY A 216 7.01 16.12 -13.44
CA GLY A 216 7.60 15.20 -12.46
C GLY A 216 6.69 14.02 -12.15
N TRP A 217 6.71 13.52 -10.93
CA TRP A 217 6.03 12.30 -10.50
C TRP A 217 4.85 12.60 -9.59
N VAL A 218 3.80 11.80 -9.73
CA VAL A 218 2.59 11.85 -8.89
C VAL A 218 2.24 10.44 -8.44
N LEU A 219 2.16 10.21 -7.14
CA LEU A 219 1.63 8.98 -6.55
C LEU A 219 0.27 9.27 -5.94
N ILE A 220 -0.74 8.53 -6.36
CA ILE A 220 -2.11 8.64 -5.83
C ILE A 220 -2.45 7.39 -5.05
N SER A 221 -2.99 7.55 -3.83
CA SER A 221 -3.41 6.46 -2.97
C SER A 221 -4.51 6.91 -2.00
N GLU A 222 -4.79 6.08 -1.01
CA GLU A 222 -5.68 6.37 0.11
C GLU A 222 -5.13 5.82 1.41
N THR A 223 -5.58 6.36 2.55
CA THR A 223 -5.22 5.85 3.88
C THR A 223 -6.31 6.11 4.92
N GLY A 224 -6.26 5.37 6.03
CA GLY A 224 -7.22 5.49 7.11
C GLY A 224 -8.53 4.75 6.86
N THR A 225 -8.56 3.80 5.94
CA THR A 225 -9.72 2.91 5.73
C THR A 225 -9.74 1.83 6.79
N ASP A 226 -10.89 1.70 7.43
CA ASP A 226 -11.22 0.69 8.45
C ASP A 226 -12.62 0.10 8.18
N GLY A 227 -13.21 -0.59 9.15
CA GLY A 227 -14.56 -1.16 9.06
C GLY A 227 -15.69 -0.15 8.82
N ASN A 228 -15.44 1.14 8.90
CA ASN A 228 -16.43 2.19 8.68
C ASN A 228 -16.55 2.64 7.21
N TYR A 229 -15.67 2.15 6.33
CA TYR A 229 -15.69 2.54 4.92
C TYR A 229 -15.27 1.38 4.01
N VAL A 230 -15.29 1.61 2.69
CA VAL A 230 -14.81 0.66 1.66
C VAL A 230 -13.37 0.99 1.28
N GLY A 231 -12.60 0.00 0.84
CA GLY A 231 -11.38 0.24 0.07
C GLY A 231 -11.76 0.72 -1.34
N CYS A 232 -11.04 1.73 -1.84
CA CYS A 232 -11.31 2.29 -3.15
C CYS A 232 -10.26 1.88 -4.18
N ARG A 233 -10.56 2.15 -5.45
CA ARG A 233 -9.69 2.00 -6.60
C ARG A 233 -9.73 3.23 -7.48
N LEU A 234 -8.88 3.31 -8.48
CA LEU A 234 -8.83 4.41 -9.42
C LEU A 234 -9.46 3.99 -10.76
N LEU A 235 -10.49 4.71 -11.21
CA LEU A 235 -11.13 4.52 -12.50
C LEU A 235 -10.64 5.58 -13.48
N ASN A 236 -10.47 5.23 -14.76
CA ASN A 236 -10.27 6.21 -15.82
C ASN A 236 -11.62 6.48 -16.51
N GLU A 237 -11.96 7.75 -16.67
CA GLU A 237 -13.19 8.20 -17.34
C GLU A 237 -12.96 8.63 -18.81
N GLY A 238 -11.77 8.40 -19.30
CA GLY A 238 -11.32 8.80 -20.62
C GLY A 238 -10.19 9.84 -20.56
N GLY A 239 -9.17 9.67 -21.40
CA GLY A 239 -8.02 10.58 -21.48
C GLY A 239 -7.29 10.73 -20.15
N ALA A 240 -7.11 11.99 -19.74
CA ALA A 240 -6.33 12.38 -18.57
C ALA A 240 -7.10 12.37 -17.24
N SER A 241 -8.40 12.03 -17.26
CA SER A 241 -9.28 12.12 -16.09
C SER A 241 -9.41 10.78 -15.38
N TYR A 242 -9.01 10.76 -14.12
CA TYR A 242 -9.18 9.61 -13.21
C TYR A 242 -10.09 10.04 -12.05
N ARG A 243 -10.79 9.07 -11.44
CA ARG A 243 -11.61 9.30 -10.24
C ARG A 243 -11.64 8.10 -9.32
N ILE A 244 -12.10 8.32 -8.10
CA ILE A 244 -12.35 7.28 -7.13
C ILE A 244 -13.44 6.31 -7.64
N GLY A 245 -13.19 5.02 -7.51
CA GLY A 245 -14.15 3.95 -7.74
C GLY A 245 -14.34 3.10 -6.49
N PHE A 246 -15.59 2.72 -6.22
CA PHE A 246 -15.95 1.84 -5.13
C PHE A 246 -15.79 0.36 -5.53
N PRO A 247 -15.86 -0.58 -4.57
CA PRO A 247 -15.75 -2.01 -4.85
C PRO A 247 -16.66 -2.52 -5.96
N GLN A 248 -16.29 -3.64 -6.60
CA GLN A 248 -17.09 -4.22 -7.65
C GLN A 248 -18.27 -5.03 -7.07
N PRO A 249 -19.45 -5.03 -7.72
CA PRO A 249 -20.63 -5.77 -7.22
C PRO A 249 -20.38 -7.25 -6.96
N GLY A 250 -19.54 -7.89 -7.80
CA GLY A 250 -19.19 -9.31 -7.69
C GLY A 250 -18.26 -9.69 -6.55
N GLU A 251 -17.58 -8.73 -5.90
CA GLU A 251 -16.73 -9.03 -4.73
C GLU A 251 -17.55 -9.71 -3.61
N MET A 252 -16.90 -10.53 -2.78
CA MET A 252 -17.54 -11.34 -1.74
C MET A 252 -18.67 -12.23 -2.28
N ASN A 253 -18.51 -12.77 -3.50
CA ASN A 253 -19.56 -13.58 -4.16
C ASN A 253 -20.91 -12.84 -4.29
N GLY A 254 -20.84 -11.50 -4.49
CA GLY A 254 -22.02 -10.63 -4.62
C GLY A 254 -22.67 -10.23 -3.29
N VAL A 255 -22.19 -10.72 -2.16
CA VAL A 255 -22.76 -10.41 -0.84
C VAL A 255 -22.25 -9.06 -0.33
N GLY A 256 -23.13 -8.29 0.30
CA GLY A 256 -22.83 -6.98 0.88
C GLY A 256 -22.85 -5.83 -0.14
N SER A 257 -23.00 -4.60 0.40
CA SER A 257 -23.04 -3.38 -0.41
C SER A 257 -21.64 -3.00 -0.93
N VAL A 258 -21.60 -2.42 -2.12
CA VAL A 258 -20.40 -1.77 -2.67
C VAL A 258 -20.24 -0.34 -2.17
N THR A 259 -21.29 0.23 -1.61
CA THR A 259 -21.34 1.60 -1.10
C THR A 259 -21.19 1.60 0.41
N PRO A 260 -20.35 2.48 0.98
CA PRO A 260 -20.19 2.55 2.43
C PRO A 260 -21.40 3.17 3.11
N ALA A 261 -21.80 2.60 4.24
CA ALA A 261 -22.78 3.17 5.16
C ALA A 261 -22.07 3.76 6.38
N VAL A 262 -22.44 4.96 6.76
CA VAL A 262 -21.78 5.76 7.80
C VAL A 262 -22.77 6.34 8.80
N SER A 263 -22.36 6.42 10.07
CA SER A 263 -23.08 7.20 11.11
C SER A 263 -22.63 8.66 11.05
N LEU A 264 -23.59 9.59 11.03
CA LEU A 264 -23.31 11.02 10.87
C LEU A 264 -23.24 11.77 12.21
N PRO A 265 -22.34 12.78 12.33
CA PRO A 265 -21.37 13.24 11.35
C PRO A 265 -20.23 12.24 11.11
N ALA A 266 -19.81 12.06 9.87
CA ALA A 266 -18.77 11.12 9.49
C ALA A 266 -17.61 11.78 8.73
N ALA A 267 -16.43 11.18 8.81
CA ALA A 267 -15.31 11.52 7.93
C ALA A 267 -14.99 10.33 7.03
N THR A 268 -14.69 10.60 5.75
CA THR A 268 -14.20 9.57 4.83
C THR A 268 -12.72 9.23 5.12
N PRO A 269 -12.19 8.13 4.59
CA PRO A 269 -10.74 7.94 4.49
C PRO A 269 -10.07 9.10 3.74
N TRP A 270 -8.78 9.25 3.94
CA TRP A 270 -7.98 10.25 3.25
C TRP A 270 -7.66 9.81 1.82
N ARG A 271 -7.77 10.72 0.87
CA ARG A 271 -7.17 10.61 -0.46
C ARG A 271 -5.82 11.28 -0.41
N THR A 272 -4.78 10.61 -0.91
CA THR A 272 -3.40 11.06 -0.82
C THR A 272 -2.78 11.26 -2.19
N ILE A 273 -2.02 12.33 -2.34
CA ILE A 273 -1.28 12.70 -3.54
C ILE A 273 0.13 13.07 -3.08
N THR A 274 1.14 12.31 -3.49
CA THR A 274 2.54 12.69 -3.29
C THR A 274 3.11 13.16 -4.60
N ILE A 275 3.81 14.30 -4.60
CA ILE A 275 4.38 14.91 -5.81
C ILE A 275 5.87 15.18 -5.65
N GLY A 276 6.60 15.12 -6.76
CA GLY A 276 8.00 15.49 -6.80
C GLY A 276 8.55 15.66 -8.20
N GLU A 277 9.48 16.56 -8.40
CA GLU A 277 10.24 16.66 -9.65
C GLU A 277 11.15 15.42 -9.86
N THR A 278 11.49 14.75 -8.76
CA THR A 278 12.25 13.49 -8.71
C THR A 278 11.43 12.41 -7.99
N LEU A 279 11.91 11.18 -8.00
CA LEU A 279 11.29 10.05 -7.30
C LEU A 279 11.56 10.02 -5.78
N ALA A 280 12.47 10.84 -5.27
CA ALA A 280 12.80 10.84 -3.84
C ALA A 280 11.57 11.08 -2.94
N PRO A 281 10.74 12.13 -3.17
CA PRO A 281 9.52 12.32 -2.39
C PRO A 281 8.55 11.13 -2.46
N ILE A 282 8.47 10.49 -3.63
CA ILE A 282 7.60 9.32 -3.84
C ILE A 282 8.03 8.13 -2.99
N VAL A 283 9.32 7.81 -3.02
CA VAL A 283 9.89 6.65 -2.31
C VAL A 283 9.94 6.88 -0.80
N GLU A 284 10.24 8.12 -0.39
CA GLU A 284 10.48 8.47 1.01
C GLU A 284 9.23 8.88 1.78
N THR A 285 8.08 9.13 1.11
CA THR A 285 6.84 9.57 1.78
C THR A 285 6.42 8.66 2.92
N THR A 286 5.92 9.26 3.98
CA THR A 286 5.32 8.59 5.15
C THR A 286 3.81 8.88 5.28
N ILE A 287 3.23 9.54 4.28
CA ILE A 287 1.86 10.08 4.31
C ILE A 287 0.81 9.04 4.69
N ALA A 288 1.00 7.77 4.32
CA ALA A 288 0.05 6.71 4.66
C ALA A 288 -0.13 6.58 6.19
N ASN A 289 0.92 6.81 6.96
CA ASN A 289 0.92 6.73 8.42
C ASN A 289 0.71 8.09 9.10
N ASP A 290 1.10 9.21 8.46
CA ASP A 290 1.02 10.56 9.02
C ASP A 290 -0.41 11.03 9.28
N LEU A 291 -1.37 10.49 8.54
CA LEU A 291 -2.77 10.90 8.53
C LEU A 291 -3.66 10.08 9.48
N VAL A 292 -3.11 9.06 10.12
CA VAL A 292 -3.84 8.11 10.96
C VAL A 292 -3.30 8.09 12.38
N THR A 293 -4.09 7.55 13.30
CA THR A 293 -3.72 7.41 14.70
C THR A 293 -3.94 5.97 15.17
N PRO A 294 -3.25 5.51 16.23
CA PRO A 294 -3.50 4.20 16.80
C PRO A 294 -4.96 4.01 17.23
N LYS A 295 -5.57 2.91 16.82
CA LYS A 295 -6.94 2.54 17.20
C LYS A 295 -7.00 1.97 18.61
N TYR A 296 -5.96 1.24 19.02
CA TYR A 296 -5.83 0.65 20.35
C TYR A 296 -4.37 0.46 20.74
N LYS A 297 -4.13 0.17 22.00
CA LYS A 297 -2.79 -0.13 22.52
C LYS A 297 -2.41 -1.60 22.23
N ALA A 298 -1.12 -1.83 22.03
CA ALA A 298 -0.57 -3.17 21.99
C ALA A 298 -0.81 -3.90 23.32
N SER A 299 -1.31 -5.14 23.27
CA SER A 299 -1.54 -5.96 24.48
C SER A 299 -0.25 -6.46 25.11
N LYS A 300 0.82 -6.50 24.32
CA LYS A 300 2.19 -6.83 24.73
C LYS A 300 3.19 -6.10 23.84
N GLU A 301 4.47 -6.16 24.19
CA GLU A 301 5.53 -5.78 23.27
C GLU A 301 5.68 -6.86 22.18
N TYR A 302 5.42 -6.46 20.93
CA TYR A 302 5.59 -7.32 19.76
C TYR A 302 7.06 -7.35 19.32
N THR A 303 7.49 -8.48 18.81
CA THR A 303 8.85 -8.71 18.34
C THR A 303 8.87 -8.93 16.84
N TYR A 304 9.90 -8.41 16.20
CA TYR A 304 10.06 -8.38 14.75
C TYR A 304 11.34 -9.09 14.34
N GLY A 305 11.55 -9.31 13.05
CA GLY A 305 12.78 -9.90 12.55
C GLY A 305 12.56 -10.86 11.39
N LYS A 306 13.61 -11.60 11.08
CA LYS A 306 13.62 -12.55 9.97
C LYS A 306 12.99 -13.89 10.36
N GLY A 307 12.44 -14.56 9.35
CA GLY A 307 11.97 -15.93 9.43
C GLY A 307 12.22 -16.68 8.13
N SER A 308 11.94 -17.96 8.13
CA SER A 308 11.96 -18.80 6.94
C SER A 308 10.54 -19.26 6.59
N TRP A 309 10.35 -19.59 5.31
CA TRP A 309 9.08 -20.02 4.76
C TRP A 309 9.30 -21.16 3.78
N SER A 310 8.95 -22.36 4.18
CA SER A 310 9.24 -23.59 3.42
C SER A 310 8.40 -23.69 2.14
N TRP A 311 7.23 -23.09 2.10
CA TRP A 311 6.25 -23.29 1.04
C TRP A 311 6.76 -22.80 -0.33
N ILE A 312 7.50 -21.69 -0.40
CA ILE A 312 8.04 -21.16 -1.66
C ILE A 312 8.93 -22.20 -2.37
N ILE A 313 9.67 -22.98 -1.60
CA ILE A 313 10.61 -23.98 -2.13
C ILE A 313 9.97 -25.38 -2.24
N GLY A 314 9.18 -25.77 -1.26
CA GLY A 314 8.67 -27.15 -1.13
C GLY A 314 7.17 -27.31 -1.34
N MET A 315 6.42 -26.23 -1.55
CA MET A 315 4.97 -26.19 -1.71
C MET A 315 4.22 -26.90 -0.56
N ASP A 316 2.96 -27.26 -0.77
CA ASP A 316 2.09 -27.94 0.20
C ASP A 316 2.74 -29.18 0.84
N PRO A 317 3.51 -30.03 0.14
CA PRO A 317 4.22 -31.17 0.76
C PRO A 317 5.24 -30.78 1.83
N SER A 318 5.73 -29.54 1.85
CA SER A 318 6.66 -29.08 2.88
C SER A 318 5.99 -28.80 4.23
N CYS A 319 4.67 -28.66 4.26
CA CYS A 319 3.91 -28.37 5.49
C CYS A 319 3.68 -29.63 6.35
N ASN A 320 4.67 -30.47 6.49
CA ASN A 320 4.67 -31.65 7.35
C ASN A 320 5.58 -31.47 8.58
N PHE A 321 5.39 -32.28 9.59
CA PHE A 321 6.06 -32.18 10.88
C PHE A 321 7.60 -32.18 10.77
N ASP A 322 8.16 -33.15 10.05
CA ASP A 322 9.62 -33.35 9.97
C ASP A 322 10.29 -32.21 9.20
N GLU A 323 9.68 -31.75 8.10
CA GLU A 323 10.19 -30.63 7.33
C GLU A 323 10.12 -29.33 8.12
N GLN A 324 9.00 -29.05 8.84
CA GLN A 324 8.90 -27.86 9.67
C GLN A 324 9.91 -27.88 10.83
N LYS A 325 10.22 -29.05 11.39
CA LYS A 325 11.28 -29.20 12.39
C LYS A 325 12.65 -28.85 11.80
N ARG A 326 12.96 -29.30 10.56
CA ARG A 326 14.19 -28.92 9.84
C ARG A 326 14.26 -27.39 9.61
N TYR A 327 13.15 -26.75 9.27
CA TYR A 327 13.10 -25.30 9.11
C TYR A 327 13.25 -24.54 10.44
N ILE A 328 12.80 -25.09 11.56
CA ILE A 328 13.08 -24.55 12.90
C ILE A 328 14.59 -24.60 13.19
N ASP A 329 15.25 -25.76 12.94
CA ASP A 329 16.70 -25.89 13.12
C ASP A 329 17.48 -24.96 12.19
N PHE A 330 17.06 -24.84 10.94
CA PHE A 330 17.62 -23.89 9.97
C PHE A 330 17.48 -22.45 10.44
N SER A 331 16.27 -22.05 10.86
CA SER A 331 16.02 -20.69 11.37
C SER A 331 16.89 -20.38 12.60
N ALA A 332 17.05 -21.33 13.51
CA ALA A 332 17.95 -21.19 14.65
C ALA A 332 19.42 -21.01 14.21
N ALA A 333 19.90 -21.79 13.23
CA ALA A 333 21.27 -21.69 12.68
C ALA A 333 21.49 -20.34 11.94
N MET A 334 20.43 -19.79 11.33
CA MET A 334 20.45 -18.48 10.67
C MET A 334 20.28 -17.30 11.66
N GLY A 335 19.97 -17.55 12.93
CA GLY A 335 19.59 -16.49 13.87
C GLY A 335 18.24 -15.84 13.54
N PHE A 336 17.40 -16.56 12.83
CA PHE A 336 16.05 -16.11 12.49
C PHE A 336 15.09 -16.31 13.66
N ARG A 337 14.10 -15.43 13.75
CA ARG A 337 13.18 -15.39 14.87
C ARG A 337 11.97 -16.30 14.71
N SER A 338 11.61 -16.66 13.49
CA SER A 338 10.38 -17.40 13.22
C SER A 338 10.47 -18.35 12.03
N VAL A 339 9.50 -19.25 11.99
CA VAL A 339 9.15 -20.07 10.82
C VAL A 339 7.68 -19.81 10.52
N LEU A 340 7.36 -19.57 9.25
CA LEU A 340 5.98 -19.56 8.76
C LEU A 340 5.62 -20.99 8.33
N VAL A 341 4.70 -21.62 9.05
CA VAL A 341 4.06 -22.88 8.69
C VAL A 341 2.84 -22.58 7.86
N ASP A 342 2.91 -22.91 6.57
CA ASP A 342 1.90 -22.53 5.59
C ASP A 342 0.67 -23.46 5.56
N ALA A 343 -0.19 -23.32 4.57
CA ALA A 343 -1.47 -23.99 4.41
C ALA A 343 -1.41 -25.53 4.60
N LEU A 344 -2.54 -26.13 4.97
CA LEU A 344 -2.74 -27.57 5.20
C LEU A 344 -2.06 -28.13 6.47
N TRP A 345 -1.45 -27.30 7.31
CA TRP A 345 -0.84 -27.78 8.53
C TRP A 345 -1.85 -28.48 9.47
N ASP A 346 -3.13 -28.09 9.43
CA ASP A 346 -4.21 -28.71 10.24
C ASP A 346 -4.45 -30.17 9.88
N THR A 347 -4.24 -30.54 8.63
CA THR A 347 -4.42 -31.92 8.13
C THR A 347 -3.12 -32.70 8.03
N GLN A 348 -2.00 -32.07 7.68
CA GLN A 348 -0.72 -32.74 7.49
C GLN A 348 0.09 -32.86 8.79
N ILE A 349 -0.09 -31.94 9.73
CA ILE A 349 0.59 -31.93 11.03
C ILE A 349 -0.42 -32.21 12.16
N GLY A 350 -1.53 -31.45 12.19
CA GLY A 350 -2.52 -31.50 13.24
C GLY A 350 -2.14 -30.73 14.50
N TYR A 351 -3.12 -30.42 15.33
CA TYR A 351 -2.96 -29.54 16.49
C TYR A 351 -1.98 -30.06 17.54
N GLU A 352 -2.05 -31.34 17.89
CA GLU A 352 -1.12 -31.95 18.88
C GLU A 352 0.34 -31.83 18.44
N LYS A 353 0.62 -32.18 17.18
CA LYS A 353 1.98 -32.07 16.61
C LYS A 353 2.40 -30.63 16.42
N MET A 354 1.49 -29.72 16.13
CA MET A 354 1.79 -28.28 16.08
C MET A 354 2.18 -27.75 17.46
N GLU A 355 1.53 -28.18 18.53
CA GLU A 355 1.94 -27.86 19.91
C GLU A 355 3.35 -28.40 20.23
N GLU A 356 3.70 -29.57 19.72
CA GLU A 356 5.06 -30.15 19.85
C GLU A 356 6.08 -29.29 19.10
N LEU A 357 5.78 -28.88 17.85
CA LEU A 357 6.65 -27.99 17.08
C LEU A 357 6.82 -26.62 17.76
N ALA A 358 5.77 -26.05 18.31
CA ALA A 358 5.84 -24.78 19.04
C ALA A 358 6.74 -24.90 20.27
N ARG A 359 6.62 -25.98 21.06
CA ARG A 359 7.52 -26.27 22.18
C ARG A 359 8.97 -26.45 21.71
N TYR A 360 9.18 -27.23 20.64
CA TYR A 360 10.49 -27.44 20.06
C TYR A 360 11.12 -26.12 19.61
N GLY A 361 10.39 -25.31 18.82
CA GLY A 361 10.85 -24.00 18.37
C GLY A 361 11.26 -23.09 19.53
N LYS A 362 10.47 -23.09 20.61
CA LYS A 362 10.80 -22.34 21.83
C LYS A 362 12.15 -22.75 22.42
N THR A 363 12.51 -24.04 22.41
CA THR A 363 13.82 -24.51 22.90
C THR A 363 14.98 -24.03 22.02
N LYS A 364 14.69 -23.69 20.77
CA LYS A 364 15.66 -23.17 19.78
C LYS A 364 15.66 -21.64 19.66
N GLY A 365 14.79 -20.95 20.40
CA GLY A 365 14.61 -19.50 20.29
C GLY A 365 13.84 -19.05 19.01
N VAL A 366 13.14 -19.99 18.36
CA VAL A 366 12.38 -19.77 17.13
C VAL A 366 10.89 -19.93 17.40
N GLY A 367 10.09 -18.91 17.08
CA GLY A 367 8.65 -18.96 17.17
C GLY A 367 7.97 -19.36 15.86
N LEU A 368 6.65 -19.54 15.90
CA LEU A 368 5.88 -19.93 14.74
C LEU A 368 4.88 -18.84 14.35
N PHE A 369 4.74 -18.63 13.03
CA PHE A 369 3.58 -18.04 12.39
C PHE A 369 2.80 -19.16 11.71
N LEU A 370 1.47 -19.13 11.78
CA LEU A 370 0.61 -20.15 11.22
C LEU A 370 -0.32 -19.57 10.16
N TRP A 371 -0.45 -20.26 9.06
CA TRP A 371 -1.34 -19.88 7.97
C TRP A 371 -2.81 -20.24 8.29
N TYR A 372 -3.73 -19.37 7.86
CA TYR A 372 -5.18 -19.55 7.96
C TYR A 372 -5.88 -19.05 6.71
N ASN A 373 -6.92 -19.77 6.26
CA ASN A 373 -7.85 -19.26 5.27
C ASN A 373 -8.80 -18.26 5.95
N SER A 374 -8.98 -17.07 5.35
CA SER A 374 -9.94 -16.07 5.84
C SER A 374 -11.39 -16.51 5.74
N ASN A 375 -11.66 -17.54 5.01
CA ASN A 375 -12.86 -17.94 4.30
C ASN A 375 -14.19 -17.72 5.01
N GLY A 376 -15.08 -17.11 4.25
CA GLY A 376 -16.53 -17.15 4.40
C GLY A 376 -17.13 -17.66 3.09
N ASN A 377 -18.03 -16.86 2.50
CA ASN A 377 -18.70 -17.19 1.23
C ASN A 377 -17.93 -16.71 -0.02
N TRP A 378 -16.74 -16.16 0.12
CA TRP A 378 -16.00 -15.46 -0.93
C TRP A 378 -14.88 -16.27 -1.60
N ASN A 379 -14.53 -17.44 -1.10
CA ASN A 379 -13.59 -18.33 -1.78
C ASN A 379 -13.92 -19.81 -1.60
N ASP A 380 -13.47 -20.62 -2.56
CA ASP A 380 -13.62 -22.09 -2.57
C ASP A 380 -12.27 -22.80 -2.37
N ALA A 381 -11.21 -22.07 -1.93
CA ALA A 381 -9.89 -22.65 -1.74
C ALA A 381 -9.96 -23.82 -0.73
N PRO A 382 -9.41 -25.00 -1.08
CA PRO A 382 -9.49 -26.17 -0.22
C PRO A 382 -8.51 -26.11 0.97
N GLN A 383 -7.51 -25.21 0.91
CA GLN A 383 -6.48 -25.11 1.94
C GLN A 383 -7.07 -24.72 3.30
N GLY A 384 -6.70 -25.49 4.31
CA GLY A 384 -7.02 -25.26 5.72
C GLY A 384 -5.83 -24.73 6.53
N PRO A 385 -6.09 -24.29 7.76
CA PRO A 385 -7.35 -24.31 8.52
C PRO A 385 -8.44 -23.43 7.94
N ARG A 386 -9.66 -23.97 7.80
CA ARG A 386 -10.84 -23.30 7.28
C ARG A 386 -11.88 -23.05 8.38
N GLY A 387 -12.75 -22.04 8.19
CA GLY A 387 -13.86 -21.75 9.11
C GLY A 387 -13.40 -21.28 10.49
N LYS A 388 -12.23 -20.68 10.57
CA LYS A 388 -11.65 -20.20 11.82
C LYS A 388 -11.64 -18.67 11.93
N MET A 389 -11.44 -17.94 10.81
CA MET A 389 -11.15 -16.52 10.84
C MET A 389 -12.36 -15.62 10.55
N ASP A 390 -13.35 -16.10 9.81
CA ASP A 390 -14.49 -15.30 9.35
C ASP A 390 -15.52 -14.94 10.44
N LYS A 391 -15.59 -15.73 11.51
CA LYS A 391 -16.50 -15.50 12.64
C LYS A 391 -15.77 -15.35 13.95
N SER A 392 -16.23 -14.42 14.80
CA SER A 392 -15.57 -14.08 16.06
C SER A 392 -15.42 -15.26 17.01
N ALA A 393 -16.47 -16.09 17.21
CA ALA A 393 -16.42 -17.18 18.18
C ALA A 393 -15.34 -18.24 17.85
N PRO A 394 -15.27 -18.83 16.63
CA PRO A 394 -14.20 -19.75 16.28
C PRO A 394 -12.84 -19.03 16.25
N ARG A 395 -12.74 -17.78 15.77
CA ARG A 395 -11.50 -17.00 15.70
C ARG A 395 -10.89 -16.80 17.09
N ARG A 396 -11.66 -16.34 18.04
CA ARG A 396 -11.18 -16.11 19.42
C ARG A 396 -10.81 -17.43 20.12
N LYS A 397 -11.54 -18.52 19.86
CA LYS A 397 -11.17 -19.86 20.38
C LYS A 397 -9.82 -20.30 19.82
N GLU A 398 -9.60 -20.09 18.54
CA GLU A 398 -8.35 -20.42 17.86
C GLU A 398 -7.18 -19.58 18.40
N MET A 399 -7.37 -18.27 18.55
CA MET A 399 -6.36 -17.35 19.08
C MET A 399 -6.03 -17.62 20.56
N ALA A 400 -6.98 -18.07 21.35
CA ALA A 400 -6.73 -18.53 22.73
C ALA A 400 -5.83 -19.77 22.75
N TRP A 401 -6.02 -20.72 21.83
CA TRP A 401 -5.14 -21.87 21.65
C TRP A 401 -3.73 -21.43 21.22
N MET A 402 -3.62 -20.49 20.27
CA MET A 402 -2.33 -19.92 19.85
C MET A 402 -1.59 -19.26 21.02
N GLN A 403 -2.26 -18.43 21.79
CA GLN A 403 -1.67 -17.76 22.95
C GLN A 403 -1.15 -18.77 23.97
N LYS A 404 -1.93 -19.80 24.30
CA LYS A 404 -1.54 -20.88 25.20
C LYS A 404 -0.26 -21.58 24.76
N ASN A 405 -0.08 -21.75 23.45
CA ASN A 405 1.06 -22.48 22.86
C ASN A 405 2.23 -21.56 22.43
N GLY A 406 2.14 -20.26 22.68
CA GLY A 406 3.20 -19.31 22.37
C GLY A 406 3.41 -19.04 20.89
N ILE A 407 2.37 -19.22 20.07
CA ILE A 407 2.39 -18.84 18.65
C ILE A 407 2.59 -17.33 18.55
N LEU A 408 3.50 -16.88 17.68
CA LEU A 408 3.85 -15.47 17.52
C LEU A 408 2.84 -14.69 16.68
N GLY A 409 2.36 -15.31 15.60
CA GLY A 409 1.52 -14.63 14.65
C GLY A 409 0.78 -15.57 13.72
N ILE A 410 -0.02 -14.97 12.84
CA ILE A 410 -0.76 -15.64 11.79
C ILE A 410 -0.55 -14.96 10.44
N LYS A 411 -0.58 -15.78 9.38
CA LYS A 411 -0.78 -15.35 7.99
C LYS A 411 -2.23 -15.70 7.64
N VAL A 412 -3.06 -14.71 7.33
CA VAL A 412 -4.46 -14.94 6.92
C VAL A 412 -4.62 -14.59 5.45
N ASP A 413 -5.17 -15.53 4.68
CA ASP A 413 -5.11 -15.50 3.23
C ASP A 413 -6.50 -15.59 2.57
N PHE A 414 -6.60 -15.23 1.27
CA PHE A 414 -7.76 -15.43 0.39
C PHE A 414 -8.98 -14.56 0.72
N PHE A 415 -8.80 -13.27 0.95
CA PHE A 415 -9.88 -12.32 1.20
C PHE A 415 -10.73 -12.03 -0.05
N GLY A 416 -11.93 -11.51 0.14
CA GLY A 416 -12.95 -11.38 -0.90
C GLY A 416 -13.09 -10.00 -1.52
N GLY A 417 -12.11 -9.11 -1.41
CA GLY A 417 -12.13 -7.76 -2.00
C GLY A 417 -12.18 -6.62 -0.98
N ASP A 418 -12.78 -5.49 -1.35
CA ASP A 418 -12.65 -4.20 -0.66
C ASP A 418 -13.97 -3.64 -0.11
N LYS A 419 -15.06 -4.42 -0.11
CA LYS A 419 -16.34 -3.99 0.47
C LYS A 419 -16.22 -3.69 1.97
N GLN A 420 -17.06 -2.81 2.50
CA GLN A 420 -17.04 -2.42 3.92
C GLN A 420 -17.05 -3.63 4.88
N ALA A 421 -17.85 -4.66 4.58
CA ALA A 421 -17.87 -5.88 5.38
C ALA A 421 -16.52 -6.62 5.38
N MET A 422 -15.73 -6.51 4.32
CA MET A 422 -14.40 -7.09 4.26
C MET A 422 -13.40 -6.24 5.05
N MET A 423 -13.49 -4.90 4.96
CA MET A 423 -12.69 -4.00 5.80
C MET A 423 -12.96 -4.25 7.28
N GLN A 424 -14.23 -4.50 7.66
CA GLN A 424 -14.61 -4.87 9.02
C GLN A 424 -13.95 -6.19 9.44
N LEU A 425 -13.89 -7.19 8.55
CA LEU A 425 -13.24 -8.46 8.87
C LEU A 425 -11.73 -8.29 9.14
N TYR A 426 -11.02 -7.47 8.35
CA TYR A 426 -9.62 -7.15 8.62
C TYR A 426 -9.45 -6.54 10.02
N GLU A 427 -10.26 -5.54 10.37
CA GLU A 427 -10.25 -4.90 11.68
C GLU A 427 -10.58 -5.87 12.81
N ASP A 428 -11.60 -6.71 12.62
CA ASP A 428 -12.01 -7.75 13.59
C ASP A 428 -10.89 -8.75 13.88
N ILE A 429 -10.20 -9.22 12.82
CA ILE A 429 -9.06 -10.13 12.96
C ILE A 429 -7.92 -9.46 13.73
N LEU A 430 -7.59 -8.22 13.38
CA LEU A 430 -6.52 -7.46 14.04
C LEU A 430 -6.84 -7.22 15.51
N THR A 431 -8.07 -6.80 15.81
CA THR A 431 -8.52 -6.52 17.18
C THR A 431 -8.51 -7.78 18.04
N ASP A 432 -9.15 -8.85 17.56
CA ASP A 432 -9.16 -10.13 18.27
C ASP A 432 -7.74 -10.67 18.47
N ALA A 433 -6.89 -10.62 17.44
CA ALA A 433 -5.50 -11.07 17.53
C ALA A 433 -4.69 -10.28 18.56
N ASN A 434 -4.90 -8.96 18.65
CA ASN A 434 -4.24 -8.13 19.67
C ASN A 434 -4.63 -8.55 21.09
N ASP A 435 -5.90 -8.88 21.33
CA ASP A 435 -6.36 -9.35 22.66
C ASP A 435 -5.58 -10.59 23.14
N PHE A 436 -5.16 -11.45 22.19
CA PHE A 436 -4.39 -12.66 22.48
C PHE A 436 -2.89 -12.53 22.24
N GLY A 437 -2.41 -11.32 21.89
CA GLY A 437 -0.99 -11.05 21.66
C GLY A 437 -0.44 -11.71 20.40
N ILE A 438 -1.24 -11.81 19.34
CA ILE A 438 -0.90 -12.43 18.06
C ILE A 438 -0.65 -11.35 17.01
N GLN A 439 0.48 -11.45 16.30
CA GLN A 439 0.81 -10.61 15.14
C GLN A 439 0.08 -11.12 13.89
N VAL A 440 -0.21 -10.22 12.95
CA VAL A 440 -0.99 -10.57 11.76
C VAL A 440 -0.29 -10.11 10.48
N ILE A 441 -0.17 -11.04 9.54
CA ILE A 441 0.21 -10.83 8.14
C ILE A 441 -1.02 -11.18 7.28
N PHE A 442 -1.34 -10.34 6.28
CA PHE A 442 -2.41 -10.63 5.34
C PHE A 442 -1.85 -10.99 3.96
N HIS A 443 -2.42 -12.04 3.36
CA HIS A 443 -2.19 -12.46 1.99
C HIS A 443 -3.51 -12.57 1.23
N GLY A 444 -3.46 -12.70 -0.11
CA GLY A 444 -4.68 -12.67 -0.91
C GLY A 444 -5.57 -11.49 -0.52
N CYS A 445 -5.02 -10.31 -0.36
CA CYS A 445 -5.60 -9.26 0.48
C CYS A 445 -5.60 -7.89 -0.20
N THR A 446 -6.24 -6.94 0.47
CA THR A 446 -6.23 -5.53 0.12
C THR A 446 -4.92 -4.83 0.49
N LEU A 447 -4.71 -3.61 -0.04
CA LEU A 447 -3.62 -2.71 0.34
C LEU A 447 -3.73 -2.30 1.81
N PRO A 448 -2.63 -2.29 2.60
CA PRO A 448 -2.61 -1.63 3.90
C PRO A 448 -2.74 -0.11 3.73
N ARG A 449 -3.52 0.51 4.61
CA ARG A 449 -3.87 1.93 4.52
C ARG A 449 -3.53 2.66 5.82
N GLY A 450 -2.22 2.68 6.16
CA GLY A 450 -1.73 3.20 7.44
C GLY A 450 -1.92 2.23 8.61
N TRP A 451 -2.17 0.96 8.30
CA TRP A 451 -2.48 -0.06 9.31
C TRP A 451 -1.30 -0.35 10.25
N GLU A 452 -0.07 -0.10 9.83
CA GLU A 452 1.12 -0.19 10.68
C GLU A 452 1.03 0.72 11.91
N ARG A 453 0.39 1.89 11.77
CA ARG A 453 0.17 2.84 12.87
C ARG A 453 -1.18 2.63 13.54
N MET A 454 -2.22 2.27 12.79
CA MET A 454 -3.56 2.08 13.33
C MET A 454 -3.64 0.86 14.24
N TYR A 455 -2.95 -0.23 13.92
CA TYR A 455 -3.05 -1.53 14.57
C TYR A 455 -1.68 -2.05 14.97
N PRO A 456 -1.31 -2.05 16.25
CA PRO A 456 0.07 -2.33 16.70
C PRO A 456 0.53 -3.77 16.45
N ASN A 457 -0.39 -4.69 16.19
CA ASN A 457 -0.11 -6.09 15.87
C ASN A 457 -0.18 -6.40 14.36
N PHE A 458 -0.51 -5.41 13.52
CA PHE A 458 -0.36 -5.54 12.07
C PHE A 458 1.12 -5.53 11.69
N VAL A 459 1.55 -6.48 10.87
CA VAL A 459 2.94 -6.62 10.43
C VAL A 459 3.11 -6.18 8.98
N ALA A 460 2.39 -6.85 8.08
CA ALA A 460 2.48 -6.63 6.65
C ALA A 460 1.25 -7.16 5.92
N ALA A 461 1.11 -6.75 4.67
CA ALA A 461 0.21 -7.34 3.71
C ALA A 461 0.98 -7.68 2.43
N GLU A 462 0.58 -8.74 1.74
CA GLU A 462 1.08 -9.04 0.42
C GLU A 462 0.68 -7.94 -0.58
N ALA A 463 -0.55 -7.95 -1.04
CA ALA A 463 -1.14 -6.99 -1.97
C ALA A 463 -0.21 -6.61 -3.13
N VAL A 464 0.44 -7.60 -3.73
CA VAL A 464 1.41 -7.49 -4.82
C VAL A 464 1.60 -8.85 -5.47
N LEU A 465 2.06 -8.89 -6.71
CA LEU A 465 2.52 -10.13 -7.34
C LEU A 465 3.81 -10.60 -6.64
N ALA A 466 3.67 -11.44 -5.60
CA ALA A 466 4.76 -11.83 -4.71
C ALA A 466 5.59 -13.02 -5.23
N SER A 467 6.58 -13.43 -4.44
CA SER A 467 7.58 -14.43 -4.83
C SER A 467 7.02 -15.84 -5.04
N GLU A 468 5.84 -16.16 -4.52
CA GLU A 468 5.21 -17.47 -4.77
C GLU A 468 4.99 -17.74 -6.26
N ASN A 469 4.79 -16.68 -7.05
CA ASN A 469 4.63 -16.77 -8.50
C ASN A 469 5.90 -17.28 -9.21
N LEU A 470 7.07 -17.14 -8.60
CA LEU A 470 8.34 -17.66 -9.12
C LEU A 470 8.35 -19.20 -9.16
N HIS A 471 7.62 -19.84 -8.26
CA HIS A 471 7.46 -21.29 -8.25
C HIS A 471 6.50 -21.77 -9.37
N PHE A 472 5.44 -21.02 -9.67
CA PHE A 472 4.38 -21.44 -10.58
C PHE A 472 4.77 -21.43 -12.05
N GLY A 473 5.72 -20.60 -12.47
CA GLY A 473 6.06 -20.52 -13.88
C GLY A 473 7.37 -19.78 -14.19
N GLN A 474 8.09 -20.28 -15.18
CA GLN A 474 9.36 -19.68 -15.62
C GLN A 474 9.21 -18.20 -16.03
N GLY A 475 8.08 -17.82 -16.63
CA GLY A 475 7.83 -16.44 -17.01
C GLY A 475 7.83 -15.45 -15.83
N ALA A 476 7.45 -15.91 -14.62
CA ALA A 476 7.56 -15.10 -13.41
C ALA A 476 9.03 -14.90 -13.00
N CYS A 477 9.86 -15.95 -13.08
CA CYS A 477 11.30 -15.85 -12.86
C CYS A 477 11.99 -14.95 -13.89
N ASP A 478 11.55 -14.97 -15.12
CA ASP A 478 12.09 -14.13 -16.20
C ASP A 478 11.72 -12.64 -15.99
N ALA A 479 10.59 -12.36 -15.33
CA ALA A 479 10.11 -11.02 -15.00
C ALA A 479 10.53 -10.52 -13.59
N GLU A 480 11.17 -11.35 -12.77
CA GLU A 480 11.50 -11.02 -11.37
C GLU A 480 12.29 -9.73 -11.24
N ALA A 481 13.34 -9.55 -12.04
CA ALA A 481 14.18 -8.37 -11.98
C ALA A 481 13.41 -7.08 -12.32
N GLN A 482 12.49 -7.14 -13.30
CA GLN A 482 11.66 -6.01 -13.67
C GLN A 482 10.67 -5.67 -12.55
N ASN A 483 9.99 -6.66 -11.99
CA ASN A 483 9.03 -6.47 -10.89
C ASN A 483 9.73 -5.91 -9.64
N ALA A 484 10.92 -6.40 -9.31
CA ALA A 484 11.71 -5.88 -8.19
C ALA A 484 12.10 -4.40 -8.36
N CYS A 485 12.26 -3.94 -9.60
CA CYS A 485 12.50 -2.53 -9.92
C CYS A 485 11.22 -1.67 -9.91
N ILE A 486 10.03 -2.22 -9.62
CA ILE A 486 8.77 -1.49 -9.55
C ILE A 486 8.33 -1.27 -8.10
N HIS A 487 8.37 -2.30 -7.28
CA HIS A 487 7.77 -2.32 -5.95
C HIS A 487 8.25 -1.19 -5.02
N PRO A 488 9.54 -0.80 -4.99
CA PRO A 488 10.01 0.30 -4.14
C PRO A 488 9.45 1.67 -4.50
N PHE A 489 8.95 1.84 -5.73
CA PHE A 489 8.40 3.10 -6.21
C PHE A 489 6.87 3.19 -6.06
N ILE A 490 6.18 2.06 -5.90
CA ILE A 490 4.73 2.01 -5.90
C ILE A 490 4.21 1.30 -4.66
N ARG A 491 4.06 -0.04 -4.69
CA ARG A 491 3.41 -0.81 -3.63
C ARG A 491 4.05 -0.61 -2.24
N ASN A 492 5.36 -0.65 -2.17
CA ASN A 492 6.08 -0.58 -0.89
C ASN A 492 6.28 0.85 -0.37
N THR A 493 5.86 1.88 -1.12
CA THR A 493 5.91 3.27 -0.66
C THR A 493 4.87 3.55 0.42
N VAL A 494 3.69 2.91 0.35
CA VAL A 494 2.52 3.21 1.17
C VAL A 494 2.27 2.21 2.30
N GLY A 495 3.12 1.19 2.44
CA GLY A 495 2.99 0.23 3.54
C GLY A 495 3.86 -1.01 3.40
N SER A 496 4.03 -1.72 4.50
CA SER A 496 4.81 -2.94 4.63
C SER A 496 4.32 -4.01 3.64
N MET A 497 5.28 -4.67 2.99
CA MET A 497 5.04 -5.63 1.92
C MET A 497 5.62 -7.00 2.28
N ASP A 498 4.76 -8.01 2.45
CA ASP A 498 5.18 -9.39 2.64
C ASP A 498 5.40 -10.05 1.29
N PHE A 499 6.64 -10.05 0.83
CA PHE A 499 7.02 -10.51 -0.51
C PHE A 499 7.55 -11.95 -0.52
N GLY A 500 8.19 -12.40 0.56
CA GLY A 500 8.69 -13.76 0.74
C GLY A 500 9.90 -14.16 -0.13
N GLY A 501 10.54 -13.21 -0.80
CA GLY A 501 11.65 -13.45 -1.74
C GLY A 501 13.01 -13.68 -1.08
N SER A 502 14.07 -13.23 -1.76
CA SER A 502 15.49 -13.36 -1.36
C SER A 502 15.96 -14.81 -1.27
N THR A 503 15.59 -15.65 -2.23
CA THR A 503 16.04 -17.03 -2.30
C THR A 503 17.50 -17.15 -2.76
N LEU A 504 18.23 -18.13 -2.23
CA LEU A 504 19.57 -18.50 -2.69
C LEU A 504 19.57 -19.81 -3.50
N ASN A 505 18.44 -20.53 -3.56
CA ASN A 505 18.30 -21.66 -4.47
C ASN A 505 18.40 -21.22 -5.93
N LYS A 506 19.03 -22.04 -6.76
CA LYS A 506 19.07 -21.86 -8.22
C LYS A 506 17.75 -22.27 -8.85
N HIS A 507 17.14 -23.30 -8.30
CA HIS A 507 15.84 -23.81 -8.73
C HIS A 507 14.83 -23.73 -7.57
N TYR A 508 13.58 -23.38 -7.89
CA TYR A 508 12.52 -23.30 -6.89
C TYR A 508 11.97 -24.69 -6.56
N ASN A 509 12.84 -25.53 -5.98
CA ASN A 509 12.51 -26.84 -5.47
C ASN A 509 13.48 -27.20 -4.32
N LYS A 510 13.06 -28.15 -3.47
CA LYS A 510 13.83 -28.60 -2.30
C LYS A 510 15.14 -29.30 -2.65
N ASP A 511 15.25 -29.89 -3.83
CA ASP A 511 16.47 -30.53 -4.34
C ASP A 511 17.44 -29.55 -5.03
N ASN A 512 16.99 -28.30 -5.26
CA ASN A 512 17.73 -27.26 -5.95
C ASN A 512 18.23 -27.65 -7.37
N GLU A 513 17.59 -28.65 -7.99
CA GLU A 513 17.94 -29.18 -9.32
C GLU A 513 16.78 -29.09 -10.32
N HIS A 514 15.53 -29.15 -9.83
CA HIS A 514 14.32 -29.16 -10.65
C HIS A 514 13.42 -27.92 -10.36
N GLY A 515 12.39 -27.76 -11.17
CA GLY A 515 11.44 -26.64 -11.07
C GLY A 515 11.84 -25.44 -11.91
N THR A 516 11.24 -24.29 -11.63
CA THR A 516 11.57 -23.03 -12.28
C THR A 516 12.98 -22.57 -11.88
N THR A 517 13.66 -21.91 -12.80
CA THR A 517 15.04 -21.49 -12.62
C THR A 517 15.12 -20.00 -12.32
N ARG A 518 15.73 -19.65 -11.19
CA ARG A 518 16.07 -18.27 -10.85
C ARG A 518 17.03 -17.70 -11.88
N LYS A 519 16.72 -16.49 -12.39
CA LYS A 519 17.53 -15.74 -13.38
C LYS A 519 18.42 -14.69 -12.73
N THR A 520 18.04 -14.23 -11.55
CA THR A 520 18.74 -13.20 -10.80
C THR A 520 19.97 -13.78 -10.06
N SER A 521 20.91 -12.92 -9.67
CA SER A 521 22.11 -13.31 -8.94
C SER A 521 21.84 -13.48 -7.42
N ASP A 522 22.81 -14.04 -6.69
CA ASP A 522 22.75 -14.06 -5.23
C ASP A 522 22.83 -12.64 -4.65
N VAL A 523 23.59 -11.74 -5.27
CA VAL A 523 23.64 -10.33 -4.86
C VAL A 523 22.27 -9.65 -5.04
N PHE A 524 21.51 -10.04 -6.06
CA PHE A 524 20.14 -9.57 -6.24
C PHE A 524 19.22 -10.00 -5.08
N ALA A 525 19.33 -11.25 -4.62
CA ALA A 525 18.59 -11.73 -3.46
C ALA A 525 18.93 -10.92 -2.19
N LEU A 526 20.22 -10.60 -1.97
CA LEU A 526 20.61 -9.74 -0.86
C LEU A 526 20.06 -8.32 -1.00
N ALA A 527 20.08 -7.77 -2.21
CA ALA A 527 19.59 -6.43 -2.47
C ALA A 527 18.09 -6.32 -2.21
N THR A 528 17.28 -7.30 -2.60
CA THR A 528 15.84 -7.31 -2.34
C THR A 528 15.51 -7.39 -0.85
N ALA A 529 16.31 -8.09 -0.03
CA ALA A 529 16.15 -8.11 1.42
C ALA A 529 16.33 -6.71 2.07
N VAL A 530 17.06 -5.82 1.42
CA VAL A 530 17.21 -4.41 1.84
C VAL A 530 16.14 -3.52 1.21
N LEU A 531 15.87 -3.69 -0.09
CA LEU A 531 14.95 -2.82 -0.84
C LEU A 531 13.49 -2.96 -0.41
N PHE A 532 13.06 -4.20 -0.10
CA PHE A 532 11.68 -4.46 0.31
C PHE A 532 11.52 -4.31 1.81
N GLN A 533 10.52 -3.53 2.23
CA GLN A 533 10.32 -3.23 3.63
C GLN A 533 9.13 -4.01 4.19
N SER A 534 9.42 -4.78 5.23
CA SER A 534 8.48 -5.36 6.18
C SER A 534 9.21 -5.58 7.50
N SER A 535 8.54 -5.39 8.62
CA SER A 535 9.15 -5.57 9.95
C SER A 535 9.38 -7.04 10.33
N VAL A 536 8.61 -7.95 9.75
CA VAL A 536 8.87 -9.40 9.74
C VAL A 536 9.00 -9.82 8.29
N GLN A 537 10.08 -10.50 7.96
CA GLN A 537 10.32 -11.01 6.60
C GLN A 537 10.55 -12.52 6.67
N HIS A 538 9.63 -13.30 6.08
CA HIS A 538 9.80 -14.73 5.90
C HIS A 538 10.43 -15.00 4.54
N PHE A 539 11.76 -15.22 4.53
CA PHE A 539 12.51 -15.42 3.30
C PHE A 539 12.32 -16.83 2.73
N ALA A 540 12.42 -16.93 1.41
CA ALA A 540 12.42 -18.20 0.66
C ALA A 540 13.79 -18.91 0.73
N LEU A 541 14.45 -18.87 1.88
CA LEU A 541 15.69 -19.58 2.15
C LEU A 541 15.38 -20.99 2.69
N ALA A 542 16.20 -21.94 2.31
CA ALA A 542 15.99 -23.34 2.63
C ALA A 542 17.19 -23.96 3.38
N PRO A 543 17.02 -25.07 4.12
CA PRO A 543 18.08 -25.70 4.89
C PRO A 543 19.34 -26.06 4.09
N ASN A 544 19.20 -26.43 2.80
CA ASN A 544 20.32 -26.71 1.91
C ASN A 544 21.24 -25.48 1.69
N ASN A 545 20.75 -24.26 1.86
CA ASN A 545 21.56 -23.07 1.66
C ASN A 545 22.72 -22.91 2.66
N LEU A 546 22.69 -23.64 3.78
CA LEU A 546 23.84 -23.70 4.69
C LEU A 546 25.03 -24.44 4.09
N GLU A 547 24.78 -25.32 3.09
CA GLU A 547 25.79 -26.17 2.46
C GLU A 547 26.10 -25.74 1.02
N ASP A 548 25.09 -25.35 0.23
CA ASP A 548 25.21 -25.12 -1.22
C ASP A 548 25.26 -23.64 -1.63
N ALA A 549 24.87 -22.72 -0.74
CA ALA A 549 24.95 -21.28 -1.04
C ALA A 549 26.32 -20.69 -0.65
N PRO A 550 26.76 -19.60 -1.29
CA PRO A 550 28.00 -18.93 -0.92
C PRO A 550 28.00 -18.45 0.54
N GLU A 551 29.07 -18.73 1.29
CA GLU A 551 29.18 -18.37 2.71
C GLU A 551 28.93 -16.86 2.96
N TRP A 552 29.43 -16.00 2.09
CA TRP A 552 29.22 -14.55 2.21
C TRP A 552 27.76 -14.15 2.08
N ALA A 553 26.97 -14.83 1.23
CA ALA A 553 25.56 -14.57 1.07
C ALA A 553 24.77 -15.06 2.30
N VAL A 554 25.07 -16.25 2.78
CA VAL A 554 24.48 -16.79 4.02
C VAL A 554 24.77 -15.86 5.21
N ARG A 555 26.02 -15.39 5.35
CA ARG A 555 26.42 -14.45 6.40
C ARG A 555 25.63 -13.14 6.30
N PHE A 556 25.52 -12.56 5.11
CA PHE A 556 24.73 -11.35 4.91
C PHE A 556 23.28 -11.55 5.34
N MET A 557 22.64 -12.66 4.93
CA MET A 557 21.26 -12.95 5.30
C MET A 557 21.08 -13.21 6.80
N LYS A 558 22.13 -13.65 7.51
CA LYS A 558 22.14 -13.70 8.99
C LYS A 558 22.14 -12.29 9.61
N ASP A 559 22.83 -11.34 8.98
CA ASP A 559 23.13 -10.03 9.57
C ASP A 559 22.13 -8.93 9.15
N VAL A 560 21.53 -9.01 7.95
CA VAL A 560 20.62 -7.98 7.44
C VAL A 560 19.43 -7.73 8.38
N PRO A 561 19.14 -6.47 8.75
CA PRO A 561 18.00 -6.16 9.62
C PRO A 561 16.68 -6.13 8.84
N THR A 562 15.56 -6.12 9.57
CA THR A 562 14.21 -5.89 9.02
C THR A 562 13.58 -4.58 9.51
N LEU A 563 14.19 -3.95 10.52
CA LEU A 563 13.77 -2.67 11.06
C LEU A 563 14.72 -1.56 10.62
N TRP A 564 14.15 -0.48 10.14
CA TRP A 564 14.89 0.61 9.52
C TRP A 564 14.62 1.94 10.26
N ASP A 565 15.70 2.65 10.59
CA ASP A 565 15.61 3.96 11.20
C ASP A 565 15.42 5.06 10.17
N GLU A 566 15.95 4.85 8.97
CA GLU A 566 15.94 5.84 7.90
C GLU A 566 16.00 5.18 6.53
N THR A 567 15.29 5.75 5.58
CA THR A 567 15.32 5.35 4.17
C THR A 567 15.59 6.58 3.32
N ARG A 568 16.54 6.44 2.35
CA ARG A 568 16.88 7.47 1.37
C ARG A 568 16.86 6.87 -0.02
N PHE A 569 16.17 7.54 -0.93
CA PHE A 569 16.25 7.23 -2.35
C PHE A 569 17.56 7.79 -2.92
N ILE A 570 18.27 6.99 -3.72
CA ILE A 570 19.52 7.42 -4.34
C ILE A 570 19.32 7.68 -5.83
N ASP A 571 18.84 6.68 -6.58
CA ASP A 571 18.59 6.80 -8.02
C ASP A 571 17.69 5.64 -8.48
N GLY A 572 16.99 5.84 -9.61
CA GLY A 572 16.15 4.77 -10.16
C GLY A 572 15.13 5.24 -11.19
N TYR A 573 14.54 4.24 -11.83
CA TYR A 573 13.41 4.40 -12.72
C TYR A 573 12.52 3.14 -12.64
N PRO A 574 11.22 3.26 -12.40
CA PRO A 574 10.33 2.11 -12.25
C PRO A 574 10.42 1.13 -13.40
N GLY A 575 10.62 -0.15 -13.09
CA GLY A 575 10.78 -1.23 -14.05
C GLY A 575 12.15 -1.34 -14.71
N LYS A 576 13.10 -0.43 -14.44
CA LYS A 576 14.46 -0.47 -14.99
C LYS A 576 15.52 -0.73 -13.94
N TYR A 577 15.61 0.12 -12.94
CA TYR A 577 16.53 -0.05 -11.82
C TYR A 577 16.06 0.75 -10.59
N CYS A 578 16.53 0.34 -9.42
CA CYS A 578 16.25 1.03 -8.16
C CYS A 578 17.48 0.96 -7.25
N ILE A 579 17.87 2.09 -6.66
CA ILE A 579 18.96 2.17 -5.68
C ILE A 579 18.48 2.99 -4.49
N MET A 580 18.57 2.39 -3.31
CA MET A 580 18.18 3.01 -2.05
C MET A 580 19.24 2.78 -0.98
N ALA A 581 19.29 3.67 0.00
CA ALA A 581 20.04 3.51 1.23
C ALA A 581 19.06 3.37 2.41
N ARG A 582 19.34 2.44 3.31
CA ARG A 582 18.57 2.26 4.56
C ARG A 582 19.54 2.17 5.73
N ARG A 583 19.20 2.86 6.83
CA ARG A 583 19.97 2.82 8.07
C ARG A 583 19.26 1.96 9.11
N SER A 584 20.04 1.15 9.81
CA SER A 584 19.60 0.44 11.00
C SER A 584 20.71 0.54 12.05
N GLY A 585 20.44 1.21 13.15
CA GLY A 585 21.43 1.53 14.17
C GLY A 585 22.59 2.34 13.61
N ASP A 586 23.78 1.81 13.77
CA ASP A 586 25.05 2.40 13.35
C ASP A 586 25.52 1.99 11.93
N LYS A 587 24.65 1.33 11.13
CA LYS A 587 24.99 0.88 9.78
C LYS A 587 24.04 1.39 8.71
N TRP A 588 24.66 1.75 7.57
CA TRP A 588 23.96 1.96 6.32
C TRP A 588 24.09 0.76 5.39
N TYR A 589 22.98 0.46 4.72
CA TYR A 589 22.85 -0.55 3.68
C TYR A 589 22.41 0.16 2.40
N VAL A 590 23.31 0.27 1.42
CA VAL A 590 22.98 0.74 0.07
C VAL A 590 22.74 -0.46 -0.80
N ALA A 591 21.55 -0.58 -1.37
CA ALA A 591 21.18 -1.69 -2.23
C ALA A 591 20.65 -1.19 -3.57
N GLY A 592 21.02 -1.86 -4.65
CA GLY A 592 20.55 -1.56 -5.99
C GLY A 592 20.32 -2.83 -6.80
N VAL A 593 19.25 -2.81 -7.61
CA VAL A 593 18.92 -3.85 -8.58
C VAL A 593 18.64 -3.25 -9.94
N THR A 594 18.86 -4.01 -11.01
CA THR A 594 18.55 -3.61 -12.39
C THR A 594 17.91 -4.75 -13.16
N SER A 595 16.98 -4.41 -14.04
CA SER A 595 16.33 -5.33 -15.00
C SER A 595 16.84 -5.15 -16.43
N ASP A 596 17.47 -4.00 -16.73
CA ASP A 596 17.91 -3.60 -18.07
C ASP A 596 19.41 -3.65 -18.27
N ALA A 597 20.12 -4.40 -17.39
CA ALA A 597 21.58 -4.48 -17.35
C ALA A 597 22.30 -3.12 -17.20
N THR A 598 21.66 -2.12 -16.60
CA THR A 598 22.31 -0.85 -16.24
C THR A 598 23.48 -1.12 -15.30
N PRO A 599 24.73 -0.90 -15.69
CA PRO A 599 25.87 -1.26 -14.87
C PRO A 599 25.97 -0.38 -13.62
N MET A 600 26.14 -1.02 -12.47
CA MET A 600 26.37 -0.35 -11.18
C MET A 600 27.78 -0.67 -10.70
N LYS A 601 28.61 0.36 -10.50
CA LYS A 601 30.02 0.20 -10.07
C LYS A 601 30.33 1.10 -8.89
N TYR A 602 30.81 0.51 -7.81
CA TYR A 602 31.27 1.25 -6.64
C TYR A 602 32.79 1.24 -6.58
N LEU A 603 33.39 2.42 -6.45
CA LEU A 603 34.83 2.59 -6.27
C LEU A 603 35.12 3.82 -5.40
N SER A 604 35.83 3.61 -4.28
CA SER A 604 36.32 4.67 -3.41
C SER A 604 35.25 5.71 -3.00
N GLY A 605 34.12 5.25 -2.46
CA GLY A 605 33.02 6.13 -1.99
C GLY A 605 32.13 6.68 -3.10
N LYS A 606 32.32 6.25 -4.34
CA LYS A 606 31.57 6.71 -5.50
C LYS A 606 30.81 5.56 -6.15
N LEU A 607 29.50 5.72 -6.33
CA LEU A 607 28.67 4.82 -7.09
C LEU A 607 28.38 5.41 -8.47
N LYS A 608 28.73 4.67 -9.52
CA LYS A 608 28.38 5.01 -10.90
C LYS A 608 27.29 4.09 -11.38
N VAL A 609 26.23 4.66 -11.94
CA VAL A 609 25.05 3.96 -12.44
C VAL A 609 24.88 4.28 -13.93
N GLY A 610 25.18 3.33 -14.79
CA GLY A 610 25.09 3.50 -16.24
C GLY A 610 25.86 4.72 -16.74
N LYS A 611 25.15 5.61 -17.44
CA LYS A 611 25.65 6.91 -17.93
C LYS A 611 25.37 8.08 -16.97
N ASN A 612 24.68 7.84 -15.86
CA ASN A 612 24.30 8.87 -14.91
C ASN A 612 25.52 9.52 -14.24
N PRO A 613 25.37 10.73 -13.66
CA PRO A 613 26.41 11.34 -12.85
C PRO A 613 26.86 10.41 -11.72
N VAL A 614 28.15 10.53 -11.35
CA VAL A 614 28.69 9.73 -10.25
C VAL A 614 28.09 10.20 -8.93
N LEU A 615 27.45 9.27 -8.22
CA LEU A 615 26.87 9.48 -6.90
C LEU A 615 27.96 9.35 -5.82
N LYS A 616 28.10 10.35 -4.95
CA LYS A 616 29.00 10.32 -3.79
C LYS A 616 28.23 9.74 -2.59
N LEU A 617 28.72 8.64 -2.06
CA LEU A 617 28.13 8.00 -0.88
C LEU A 617 28.79 8.42 0.45
N ASP A 618 29.65 9.44 0.42
CA ASP A 618 30.37 9.96 1.59
C ASP A 618 29.45 10.50 2.70
N SER A 619 28.19 10.77 2.39
CA SER A 619 27.18 11.19 3.37
C SER A 619 26.64 10.03 4.21
N PHE A 620 26.75 8.81 3.74
CA PHE A 620 26.24 7.64 4.41
C PHE A 620 27.28 6.95 5.29
N PHE A 621 28.52 6.79 4.77
CA PHE A 621 29.53 5.96 5.41
C PHE A 621 30.58 6.76 6.15
N ASP A 622 31.04 6.23 7.29
CA ASP A 622 32.24 6.73 7.99
C ASP A 622 33.48 6.56 7.10
N LYS A 623 34.32 7.59 7.06
CA LYS A 623 35.57 7.58 6.27
C LYS A 623 36.67 6.69 6.86
N GLY A 624 36.57 6.36 8.15
CA GLY A 624 37.52 5.52 8.88
C GLY A 624 37.39 4.03 8.61
N THR A 625 36.23 3.60 8.09
CA THR A 625 35.91 2.19 7.86
C THR A 625 35.69 1.90 6.38
N LYS A 626 36.16 0.73 5.92
CA LYS A 626 35.95 0.28 4.55
C LYS A 626 34.64 -0.51 4.49
N PRO A 627 33.62 -0.07 3.71
CA PRO A 627 32.40 -0.81 3.58
C PRO A 627 32.62 -2.17 2.89
N ALA A 628 31.80 -3.16 3.26
CA ALA A 628 31.67 -4.40 2.53
C ALA A 628 30.87 -4.15 1.25
N VAL A 629 31.33 -4.71 0.12
CA VAL A 629 30.71 -4.50 -1.20
C VAL A 629 30.47 -5.85 -1.86
N PHE A 630 29.23 -6.08 -2.25
CA PHE A 630 28.80 -7.24 -3.02
C PHE A 630 28.25 -6.75 -4.36
N THR A 631 28.73 -7.30 -5.47
CA THR A 631 28.33 -6.86 -6.81
C THR A 631 28.14 -8.02 -7.75
N ASP A 632 27.15 -7.92 -8.60
CA ASP A 632 26.95 -8.75 -9.77
C ASP A 632 26.45 -7.89 -10.94
N SER A 633 26.15 -8.50 -12.08
CA SER A 633 25.66 -7.80 -13.27
C SER A 633 24.30 -7.12 -13.07
N ASP A 634 23.47 -7.67 -12.19
CA ASP A 634 22.08 -7.26 -11.95
C ASP A 634 21.85 -6.58 -10.59
N ALA A 635 22.87 -6.54 -9.72
CA ALA A 635 22.70 -5.98 -8.39
C ALA A 635 24.00 -5.49 -7.73
N ILE A 636 23.82 -4.64 -6.72
CA ILE A 636 24.89 -4.18 -5.83
C ILE A 636 24.34 -4.04 -4.40
N VAL A 637 25.15 -4.45 -3.42
CA VAL A 637 24.91 -4.16 -2.00
C VAL A 637 26.18 -3.64 -1.37
N ILE A 638 26.09 -2.54 -0.62
CA ILE A 638 27.19 -1.90 0.10
C ILE A 638 26.75 -1.74 1.55
N VAL A 639 27.53 -2.26 2.49
CA VAL A 639 27.27 -2.16 3.93
C VAL A 639 28.45 -1.51 4.63
N GLY A 640 28.20 -0.48 5.39
CA GLY A 640 29.25 0.23 6.12
C GLY A 640 28.73 0.95 7.35
N ASP A 641 29.64 1.32 8.23
CA ASP A 641 29.31 2.07 9.44
C ASP A 641 28.77 3.46 9.07
N ALA A 642 27.76 3.91 9.78
CA ALA A 642 27.15 5.21 9.59
C ALA A 642 28.15 6.32 10.04
N LYS A 643 28.12 7.45 9.33
CA LYS A 643 28.92 8.63 9.62
C LYS A 643 28.50 9.29 10.94
#